data_84f1bd4f34438e44a733a49ecf0cf959
#
_entry.id   84f1bd4f34438e44a733a49ecf0cf959
#
_cell.length_a   1.000
_cell.length_b   1.000
_cell.length_c   1.000
_cell.angle_alpha   90.00
_cell.angle_beta   90.00
_cell.angle_gamma   90.00
#
_symmetry.space_group_name_H-M   'P 1'
#
loop_
_entity.id
_entity.type
_entity.pdbx_description
1 polymer ?
#
loop_
_entity_poly.entity_id
_entity_poly.type
_entity_poly.pdbx_seq_one_letter_code
_entity_poly.pdbx_strand_id
1 'polypeptide(L)'
;MATKDKGLTPMMKQFFDLKAKHPDALMLFRCGDFYETYAEDAVAAAKILGITLTKRNNGGNREDTEMAGFPHHALDTYLPKLIRAGRRVAICDQLEDPKLTKTLVKRGITELVTPGVAMGDNVLNYKENNFLAAIHFGKTACGVAFLDISTGEFLTGEGTIDYVEKLLGNFAPKEILYNKERKSDFARFSGTRYCTFEMDEWVFTDQNSRQKLLKHFGTKNLKGFGVEHLNSGIIASGAILQYLEQTQHTHIAHITSLARIEEDRYVRLDKFTIRSLELVAPMNDEGASLIDIIDKTVTPMGGRMLKRWVVFPLKDEKPINERLGIVEYYFKKPDFRQCLDEQFHRMGDLERIVSKAAVGRVSPREVVQLKNALQALAPVKTACLYAENENLRRIGERMNLCESIRERIEREICTDPPQLVSKGGVIADGVNSELDELRRIAYSGKDYLLEIQRREAEATGIASLKIGYNNVFGYYLEVRNTYKENVPTDWVRKQTLANAERYITQELKEYEEKILGAEQKILSLEDRLFADLVTAMQEFIPQIQIDANLIAHLDCLLAFAKVSEENRYIMPSVDASDVIDIRQGRHPVIETQLPLGEKYVPNDIFLDSERQQIMIITGPNMAGKSALLRQTALIVLLAQIGCFVPAESARIGLVDKIFTRVGASDNLSLGESTFMVEMTEAANILNNVSPRSLVLFDELGRGTSTYDGISIAWAIVEYLHENERAKARTLFATHYHELNEMEKNFARIKNYNVSVKELDDKVIFLRTLAKGGSEHSFGIHVAQIAGMPKSIVKRANVILKQLESDNSNVGTVEKPSAERINSSREGMQLSFFQLEDPVLCQIRDEILGLDINRLTPVEALNKLNDIKKIVGGK
;
A
#
# COMPACT_ATOMS: atom_id res chain seq x y z
N MET A 1 -13.64 5.42 34.78
CA MET A 1 -14.99 5.61 35.37
C MET A 1 -15.46 4.26 35.91
N ALA A 2 -15.58 4.11 37.21
CA ALA A 2 -16.11 2.89 37.82
C ALA A 2 -17.62 2.85 37.62
N THR A 3 -18.09 2.07 36.68
CA THR A 3 -19.51 1.86 36.39
C THR A 3 -20.12 1.01 37.48
N LYS A 4 -21.21 1.53 38.07
CA LYS A 4 -22.02 0.92 39.10
C LYS A 4 -22.38 -0.55 38.75
N ASP A 5 -21.85 -1.47 39.51
CA ASP A 5 -21.95 -2.94 39.39
C ASP A 5 -23.34 -3.52 39.75
N LYS A 6 -24.39 -2.75 39.67
CA LYS A 6 -25.75 -3.16 40.05
C LYS A 6 -26.64 -3.28 38.79
N GLY A 7 -26.64 -4.48 38.19
CA GLY A 7 -27.71 -4.76 37.24
C GLY A 7 -27.33 -5.48 35.93
N LEU A 8 -26.09 -5.77 35.65
CA LEU A 8 -25.71 -6.48 34.40
C LEU A 8 -26.03 -7.99 34.48
N THR A 9 -26.44 -8.58 33.35
CA THR A 9 -26.50 -10.06 33.27
C THR A 9 -25.08 -10.64 33.35
N PRO A 10 -24.90 -11.87 33.83
CA PRO A 10 -23.57 -12.49 33.92
C PRO A 10 -22.77 -12.45 32.58
N MET A 11 -23.47 -12.60 31.46
CA MET A 11 -22.87 -12.51 30.13
C MET A 11 -22.41 -11.08 29.80
N MET A 12 -23.22 -10.07 30.08
CA MET A 12 -22.85 -8.68 29.86
C MET A 12 -21.70 -8.24 30.78
N LYS A 13 -21.66 -8.76 32.00
CA LYS A 13 -20.51 -8.54 32.87
C LYS A 13 -19.22 -9.10 32.24
N GLN A 14 -19.27 -10.33 31.72
CA GLN A 14 -18.14 -10.92 31.02
C GLN A 14 -17.69 -10.08 29.80
N PHE A 15 -18.65 -9.53 29.03
CA PHE A 15 -18.35 -8.62 27.92
C PHE A 15 -17.62 -7.37 28.40
N PHE A 16 -18.16 -6.64 29.38
CA PHE A 16 -17.56 -5.40 29.87
C PHE A 16 -16.22 -5.61 30.57
N ASP A 17 -16.03 -6.75 31.29
CA ASP A 17 -14.75 -7.11 31.91
C ASP A 17 -13.65 -7.34 30.84
N LEU A 18 -14.00 -7.94 29.70
CA LEU A 18 -13.10 -8.12 28.56
C LEU A 18 -12.88 -6.81 27.82
N LYS A 19 -13.94 -6.01 27.59
CA LYS A 19 -13.84 -4.70 26.94
C LYS A 19 -12.96 -3.73 27.73
N ALA A 20 -13.00 -3.77 29.05
CA ALA A 20 -12.16 -2.92 29.90
C ALA A 20 -10.66 -3.19 29.73
N LYS A 21 -10.26 -4.37 29.27
CA LYS A 21 -8.85 -4.70 28.95
C LYS A 21 -8.40 -4.12 27.60
N HIS A 22 -9.32 -3.94 26.67
CA HIS A 22 -9.08 -3.40 25.33
C HIS A 22 -10.14 -2.34 24.98
N PRO A 23 -10.11 -1.17 25.65
CA PRO A 23 -11.13 -0.15 25.50
C PRO A 23 -11.17 0.48 24.09
N ASP A 24 -10.06 0.46 23.41
CA ASP A 24 -9.83 0.99 22.07
C ASP A 24 -10.23 0.04 20.93
N ALA A 25 -10.45 -1.25 21.23
CA ALA A 25 -10.81 -2.25 20.22
C ALA A 25 -12.34 -2.49 20.18
N LEU A 26 -12.93 -2.53 18.99
CA LEU A 26 -14.28 -2.99 18.77
C LEU A 26 -14.37 -4.48 19.08
N MET A 27 -15.24 -4.88 20.02
CA MET A 27 -15.31 -6.27 20.45
C MET A 27 -16.40 -7.04 19.70
N LEU A 28 -16.00 -8.11 19.02
CA LEU A 28 -16.89 -9.13 18.45
C LEU A 28 -16.99 -10.28 19.45
N PHE A 29 -18.14 -10.38 20.14
CA PHE A 29 -18.34 -11.30 21.23
C PHE A 29 -19.22 -12.47 20.80
N ARG A 30 -18.70 -13.70 20.88
CA ARG A 30 -19.40 -14.90 20.42
C ARG A 30 -20.58 -15.24 21.32
N CYS A 31 -21.77 -15.23 20.76
CA CYS A 31 -23.04 -15.62 21.42
C CYS A 31 -23.74 -16.70 20.59
N GLY A 32 -23.54 -17.97 20.90
CA GLY A 32 -24.05 -19.06 20.09
C GLY A 32 -23.55 -18.99 18.65
N ASP A 33 -24.46 -18.87 17.68
CA ASP A 33 -24.14 -18.82 16.24
C ASP A 33 -23.84 -17.40 15.72
N PHE A 34 -23.76 -16.40 16.60
CA PHE A 34 -23.54 -15.00 16.23
C PHE A 34 -22.28 -14.43 16.88
N TYR A 35 -21.65 -13.48 16.21
CA TYR A 35 -20.82 -12.46 16.83
C TYR A 35 -21.70 -11.24 17.09
N GLU A 36 -21.80 -10.86 18.35
CA GLU A 36 -22.58 -9.70 18.82
C GLU A 36 -21.62 -8.63 19.34
N THR A 37 -21.99 -7.38 19.18
CA THR A 37 -21.27 -6.24 19.74
C THR A 37 -22.26 -5.31 20.41
N TYR A 38 -21.83 -4.57 21.45
CA TYR A 38 -22.72 -3.84 22.33
C TYR A 38 -22.28 -2.39 22.55
N ALA A 39 -23.20 -1.55 22.99
CA ALA A 39 -23.01 -0.13 23.31
C ALA A 39 -22.38 0.65 22.15
N GLU A 40 -21.35 1.45 22.39
CA GLU A 40 -20.67 2.26 21.38
C GLU A 40 -20.09 1.43 20.23
N ASP A 41 -19.62 0.22 20.53
CA ASP A 41 -19.09 -0.69 19.52
C ASP A 41 -20.19 -1.14 18.54
N ALA A 42 -21.44 -1.34 19.05
CA ALA A 42 -22.58 -1.70 18.21
C ALA A 42 -22.97 -0.58 17.25
N VAL A 43 -22.97 0.67 17.72
CA VAL A 43 -23.26 1.84 16.89
C VAL A 43 -22.20 1.99 15.78
N ALA A 44 -20.91 1.85 16.17
CA ALA A 44 -19.80 1.93 15.21
C ALA A 44 -19.85 0.80 14.17
N ALA A 45 -20.08 -0.45 14.63
CA ALA A 45 -20.18 -1.62 13.75
C ALA A 45 -21.36 -1.50 12.79
N ALA A 46 -22.54 -1.13 13.28
CA ALA A 46 -23.73 -0.98 12.44
C ALA A 46 -23.51 0.05 11.32
N LYS A 47 -22.87 1.17 11.63
CA LYS A 47 -22.55 2.23 10.66
C LYS A 47 -21.57 1.75 9.58
N ILE A 48 -20.51 1.03 9.98
CA ILE A 48 -19.46 0.59 9.04
C ILE A 48 -19.93 -0.59 8.20
N LEU A 49 -20.62 -1.54 8.82
CA LEU A 49 -21.01 -2.79 8.18
C LEU A 49 -22.32 -2.69 7.40
N GLY A 50 -23.15 -1.65 7.65
CA GLY A 50 -24.47 -1.51 7.08
C GLY A 50 -25.46 -2.54 7.63
N ILE A 51 -25.27 -3.02 8.89
CA ILE A 51 -26.17 -3.97 9.56
C ILE A 51 -27.11 -3.26 10.52
N THR A 52 -28.22 -3.93 10.88
CA THR A 52 -29.26 -3.36 11.73
C THR A 52 -28.74 -3.15 13.15
N LEU A 53 -28.90 -1.93 13.66
CA LEU A 53 -28.70 -1.63 15.08
C LEU A 53 -30.01 -1.95 15.83
N THR A 54 -29.92 -2.83 16.80
CA THR A 54 -31.04 -3.25 17.65
C THR A 54 -30.74 -2.92 19.12
N LYS A 55 -31.65 -3.24 20.02
CA LYS A 55 -31.45 -3.12 21.47
C LYS A 55 -31.62 -4.46 22.12
N ARG A 56 -30.72 -4.77 23.04
CA ARG A 56 -30.81 -5.95 23.89
C ARG A 56 -31.53 -5.58 25.17
N ASN A 57 -32.62 -6.26 25.45
CA ASN A 57 -33.33 -6.13 26.73
C ASN A 57 -32.56 -6.88 27.83
N ASN A 58 -32.12 -6.16 28.85
CA ASN A 58 -31.34 -6.72 29.95
C ASN A 58 -32.23 -7.30 31.10
N GLY A 59 -33.57 -7.33 30.92
CA GLY A 59 -34.54 -7.88 31.86
C GLY A 59 -34.82 -6.96 33.06
N GLY A 60 -36.10 -6.84 33.47
CA GLY A 60 -36.51 -6.00 34.61
C GLY A 60 -36.45 -4.49 34.31
N ASN A 61 -36.33 -3.64 35.31
CA ASN A 61 -36.21 -2.17 35.19
C ASN A 61 -34.81 -1.69 34.74
N ARG A 62 -34.18 -2.35 33.77
CA ARG A 62 -32.83 -2.04 33.31
C ARG A 62 -32.86 -1.37 31.94
N GLU A 63 -31.93 -0.42 31.74
CA GLU A 63 -31.78 0.23 30.41
C GLU A 63 -31.38 -0.79 29.35
N ASP A 64 -32.04 -0.73 28.20
CA ASP A 64 -31.65 -1.51 27.02
C ASP A 64 -30.28 -1.08 26.53
N THR A 65 -29.46 -2.04 26.09
CA THR A 65 -28.13 -1.77 25.52
C THR A 65 -28.19 -1.93 24.01
N GLU A 66 -27.64 -0.96 23.28
CA GLU A 66 -27.50 -1.05 21.83
C GLU A 66 -26.74 -2.33 21.47
N MET A 67 -27.21 -3.03 20.46
CA MET A 67 -26.64 -4.28 19.96
C MET A 67 -26.65 -4.34 18.44
N ALA A 68 -25.57 -4.83 17.88
CA ALA A 68 -25.50 -5.23 16.48
C ALA A 68 -24.80 -6.59 16.40
N GLY A 69 -25.08 -7.39 15.37
CA GLY A 69 -24.44 -8.69 15.24
C GLY A 69 -24.67 -9.30 13.87
N PHE A 70 -23.87 -10.34 13.60
CA PHE A 70 -23.94 -11.10 12.37
C PHE A 70 -23.60 -12.56 12.65
N PRO A 71 -24.03 -13.52 11.77
CA PRO A 71 -23.71 -14.94 11.96
C PRO A 71 -22.19 -15.18 11.99
N HIS A 72 -21.73 -16.03 12.90
CA HIS A 72 -20.30 -16.25 13.11
C HIS A 72 -19.55 -16.73 11.86
N HIS A 73 -20.21 -17.53 11.02
CA HIS A 73 -19.63 -18.01 9.76
C HIS A 73 -19.44 -16.90 8.72
N ALA A 74 -19.99 -15.71 8.94
CA ALA A 74 -19.81 -14.54 8.09
C ALA A 74 -18.66 -13.60 8.57
N LEU A 75 -17.86 -14.02 9.57
CA LEU A 75 -16.73 -13.25 10.08
C LEU A 75 -15.80 -12.80 8.95
N ASP A 76 -15.45 -13.70 8.04
CA ASP A 76 -14.58 -13.43 6.88
C ASP A 76 -15.13 -12.36 5.91
N THR A 77 -16.43 -12.10 5.97
CA THR A 77 -17.09 -11.07 5.15
C THR A 77 -17.11 -9.71 5.85
N TYR A 78 -17.32 -9.69 7.17
CA TYR A 78 -17.53 -8.46 7.94
C TYR A 78 -16.26 -7.91 8.59
N LEU A 79 -15.36 -8.77 9.07
CA LEU A 79 -14.08 -8.36 9.67
C LEU A 79 -13.24 -7.48 8.74
N PRO A 80 -13.07 -7.81 7.45
CA PRO A 80 -12.32 -6.95 6.52
C PRO A 80 -12.84 -5.53 6.41
N LYS A 81 -14.16 -5.33 6.47
CA LYS A 81 -14.78 -4.00 6.40
C LYS A 81 -14.44 -3.15 7.62
N LEU A 82 -14.41 -3.75 8.82
CA LEU A 82 -14.02 -3.08 10.06
C LEU A 82 -12.53 -2.69 10.03
N ILE A 83 -11.66 -3.61 9.62
CA ILE A 83 -10.21 -3.37 9.53
C ILE A 83 -9.89 -2.30 8.48
N ARG A 84 -10.51 -2.35 7.28
CA ARG A 84 -10.34 -1.32 6.25
C ARG A 84 -10.85 0.06 6.67
N ALA A 85 -11.83 0.10 7.58
CA ALA A 85 -12.28 1.34 8.22
C ALA A 85 -11.35 1.84 9.35
N GLY A 86 -10.15 1.23 9.50
CA GLY A 86 -9.15 1.59 10.48
C GLY A 86 -9.49 1.19 11.93
N ARG A 87 -10.42 0.23 12.12
CA ARG A 87 -10.81 -0.22 13.46
C ARG A 87 -9.94 -1.39 13.91
N ARG A 88 -9.55 -1.36 15.18
CA ARG A 88 -8.98 -2.51 15.89
C ARG A 88 -10.14 -3.38 16.35
N VAL A 89 -10.07 -4.67 16.15
CA VAL A 89 -11.17 -5.62 16.42
C VAL A 89 -10.67 -6.74 17.33
N ALA A 90 -11.29 -6.86 18.51
CA ALA A 90 -11.05 -7.97 19.42
C ALA A 90 -12.06 -9.09 19.13
N ILE A 91 -11.58 -10.25 18.69
CA ILE A 91 -12.39 -11.45 18.49
C ILE A 91 -12.42 -12.20 19.81
N CYS A 92 -13.63 -12.39 20.33
CA CYS A 92 -13.85 -13.05 21.60
C CYS A 92 -14.68 -14.32 21.39
N ASP A 93 -14.04 -15.47 21.51
CA ASP A 93 -14.66 -16.77 21.31
C ASP A 93 -14.96 -17.52 22.63
N GLN A 94 -15.77 -18.57 22.50
CA GLN A 94 -16.09 -19.49 23.57
C GLN A 94 -14.88 -20.41 23.78
N LEU A 95 -14.34 -20.43 24.99
CA LEU A 95 -13.17 -21.28 25.38
C LEU A 95 -13.57 -22.68 25.84
N GLU A 96 -14.88 -22.93 25.98
CA GLU A 96 -15.46 -24.18 26.46
C GLU A 96 -16.61 -24.61 25.54
N ASP A 97 -16.79 -25.92 25.39
CA ASP A 97 -17.92 -26.46 24.63
C ASP A 97 -19.24 -26.16 25.36
N PRO A 98 -20.18 -25.43 24.73
CA PRO A 98 -21.48 -25.13 25.33
C PRO A 98 -22.29 -26.36 25.68
N LYS A 99 -22.09 -27.50 24.99
CA LYS A 99 -22.79 -28.78 25.25
C LYS A 99 -22.32 -29.47 26.51
N LEU A 100 -21.10 -29.23 26.95
CA LEU A 100 -20.49 -29.86 28.13
C LEU A 100 -20.57 -28.99 29.38
N THR A 101 -20.90 -27.69 29.23
CA THR A 101 -20.89 -26.72 30.33
C THR A 101 -22.31 -26.48 30.88
N LYS A 102 -22.52 -26.77 32.18
CA LYS A 102 -23.80 -26.48 32.87
C LYS A 102 -23.95 -25.05 33.39
N THR A 103 -22.89 -24.24 33.29
CA THR A 103 -22.81 -22.85 33.73
C THR A 103 -22.63 -21.92 32.54
N LEU A 104 -22.45 -20.61 32.81
CA LEU A 104 -22.12 -19.65 31.74
C LEU A 104 -20.80 -20.05 31.06
N VAL A 105 -20.86 -20.27 29.77
CA VAL A 105 -19.66 -20.56 28.94
C VAL A 105 -18.63 -19.47 29.11
N LYS A 106 -17.41 -19.86 29.43
CA LYS A 106 -16.27 -18.94 29.53
C LYS A 106 -15.83 -18.48 28.14
N ARG A 107 -15.61 -17.17 28.00
CA ARG A 107 -15.15 -16.55 26.77
C ARG A 107 -13.84 -15.82 27.03
N GLY A 108 -13.02 -15.71 25.98
CA GLY A 108 -11.78 -14.99 26.03
C GLY A 108 -11.46 -14.38 24.67
N ILE A 109 -10.60 -13.37 24.67
CA ILE A 109 -10.07 -12.79 23.44
C ILE A 109 -9.09 -13.81 22.86
N THR A 110 -9.41 -14.32 21.68
CA THR A 110 -8.58 -15.27 20.94
C THR A 110 -7.64 -14.57 19.98
N GLU A 111 -8.04 -13.38 19.50
CA GLU A 111 -7.23 -12.59 18.57
C GLU A 111 -7.61 -11.11 18.65
N LEU A 112 -6.62 -10.26 18.55
CA LEU A 112 -6.80 -8.82 18.36
C LEU A 112 -6.29 -8.45 16.97
N VAL A 113 -7.22 -8.29 16.01
CA VAL A 113 -6.91 -7.95 14.63
C VAL A 113 -6.88 -6.43 14.48
N THR A 114 -5.78 -5.92 13.93
CA THR A 114 -5.61 -4.49 13.65
C THR A 114 -5.17 -4.28 12.19
N PRO A 115 -5.26 -3.06 11.66
CA PRO A 115 -4.84 -2.80 10.28
C PRO A 115 -3.41 -3.26 9.96
N GLY A 116 -2.46 -3.13 10.91
CA GLY A 116 -1.06 -3.47 10.72
C GLY A 116 -0.71 -4.96 10.91
N VAL A 117 -1.57 -5.75 11.60
CA VAL A 117 -1.30 -7.17 11.89
C VAL A 117 -2.33 -8.12 11.27
N ALA A 118 -3.07 -7.66 10.27
CA ALA A 118 -4.00 -8.51 9.55
C ALA A 118 -3.27 -9.56 8.69
N MET A 119 -3.72 -10.81 8.73
CA MET A 119 -3.16 -11.95 7.97
C MET A 119 -4.17 -12.59 7.01
N GLY A 120 -5.45 -12.26 7.11
CA GLY A 120 -6.52 -12.86 6.28
C GLY A 120 -6.49 -12.35 4.84
N ASP A 121 -6.57 -13.26 3.85
CA ASP A 121 -6.57 -12.90 2.41
C ASP A 121 -7.70 -11.95 2.03
N ASN A 122 -8.83 -12.02 2.71
CA ASN A 122 -9.98 -11.14 2.49
C ASN A 122 -9.73 -9.68 2.93
N VAL A 123 -8.72 -9.47 3.80
CA VAL A 123 -8.30 -8.13 4.26
C VAL A 123 -7.20 -7.57 3.39
N LEU A 124 -6.25 -8.42 3.00
CA LEU A 124 -5.01 -8.06 2.33
C LEU A 124 -5.19 -7.94 0.82
N ASN A 125 -4.50 -6.98 0.22
CA ASN A 125 -4.29 -6.97 -1.22
C ASN A 125 -3.17 -7.95 -1.57
N TYR A 126 -3.35 -8.78 -2.59
CA TYR A 126 -2.41 -9.85 -2.90
C TYR A 126 -1.05 -9.35 -3.41
N LYS A 127 -0.99 -8.25 -4.16
CA LYS A 127 0.25 -7.61 -4.65
C LYS A 127 0.74 -6.45 -3.79
N GLU A 128 0.31 -6.33 -2.52
CA GLU A 128 0.72 -5.28 -1.61
C GLU A 128 1.20 -5.84 -0.28
N ASN A 129 2.21 -5.18 0.29
CA ASN A 129 2.62 -5.42 1.66
C ASN A 129 1.64 -4.77 2.64
N ASN A 130 1.52 -5.36 3.83
CA ASN A 130 0.72 -4.83 4.93
C ASN A 130 1.61 -4.46 6.11
N PHE A 131 2.33 -3.34 6.00
CA PHE A 131 3.30 -2.97 7.02
C PHE A 131 2.64 -2.41 8.29
N LEU A 132 3.08 -2.95 9.42
CA LEU A 132 3.06 -2.33 10.75
C LEU A 132 4.38 -1.58 10.91
N ALA A 133 4.34 -0.33 11.37
CA ALA A 133 5.56 0.42 11.68
C ALA A 133 5.65 0.77 13.16
N ALA A 134 6.86 0.96 13.67
CA ALA A 134 7.11 1.57 14.98
C ALA A 134 8.16 2.67 14.85
N ILE A 135 7.99 3.76 15.62
CA ILE A 135 8.90 4.90 15.62
C ILE A 135 9.41 5.14 17.03
N HIS A 136 10.72 5.28 17.15
CA HIS A 136 11.38 5.71 18.38
C HIS A 136 12.11 7.03 18.18
N PHE A 137 11.75 8.04 18.98
CA PHE A 137 12.39 9.35 18.99
C PHE A 137 13.59 9.34 19.95
N GLY A 138 14.77 8.99 19.43
CA GLY A 138 16.02 9.02 20.20
C GLY A 138 16.57 10.44 20.38
N LYS A 139 17.61 10.58 21.22
CA LYS A 139 18.26 11.88 21.47
C LYS A 139 19.06 12.39 20.27
N THR A 140 19.72 11.51 19.55
CA THR A 140 20.61 11.82 18.42
C THR A 140 20.04 11.44 17.06
N ALA A 141 19.22 10.41 17.02
CA ALA A 141 18.62 9.88 15.80
C ALA A 141 17.24 9.30 16.09
N CYS A 142 16.37 9.33 15.10
CA CYS A 142 15.06 8.68 15.11
C CYS A 142 15.19 7.28 14.52
N GLY A 143 14.62 6.27 15.18
CA GLY A 143 14.58 4.90 14.69
C GLY A 143 13.22 4.55 14.16
N VAL A 144 13.18 3.73 13.12
CA VAL A 144 11.95 3.19 12.55
C VAL A 144 12.12 1.71 12.25
N ALA A 145 11.04 0.95 12.43
CA ALA A 145 10.97 -0.43 11.99
C ALA A 145 9.66 -0.69 11.26
N PHE A 146 9.69 -1.60 10.30
CA PHE A 146 8.55 -2.03 9.50
C PHE A 146 8.46 -3.55 9.51
N LEU A 147 7.28 -4.08 9.78
CA LEU A 147 7.00 -5.51 9.72
C LEU A 147 5.75 -5.79 8.90
N ASP A 148 5.87 -6.64 7.90
CA ASP A 148 4.71 -7.29 7.29
C ASP A 148 4.57 -8.71 7.87
N ILE A 149 3.64 -8.88 8.81
CA ILE A 149 3.41 -10.17 9.47
C ILE A 149 2.91 -11.23 8.48
N SER A 150 2.27 -10.84 7.37
CA SER A 150 1.75 -11.79 6.39
C SER A 150 2.82 -12.42 5.51
N THR A 151 4.00 -11.81 5.42
CA THR A 151 5.15 -12.29 4.64
C THR A 151 6.37 -12.63 5.49
N GLY A 152 6.42 -12.10 6.73
CA GLY A 152 7.58 -12.22 7.62
C GLY A 152 8.70 -11.21 7.31
N GLU A 153 8.47 -10.25 6.43
CA GLU A 153 9.44 -9.22 6.10
C GLU A 153 9.58 -8.22 7.25
N PHE A 154 10.78 -8.13 7.84
CA PHE A 154 11.08 -7.26 8.96
C PHE A 154 12.29 -6.37 8.66
N LEU A 155 12.06 -5.05 8.64
CA LEU A 155 13.04 -4.04 8.24
C LEU A 155 13.24 -3.02 9.34
N THR A 156 14.46 -2.48 9.48
CA THR A 156 14.74 -1.41 10.43
C THR A 156 15.71 -0.38 9.86
N GLY A 157 15.55 0.87 10.30
CA GLY A 157 16.41 1.99 9.91
C GLY A 157 16.55 3.00 11.02
N GLU A 158 17.60 3.79 10.95
CA GLU A 158 17.88 4.87 11.88
C GLU A 158 18.45 6.06 11.13
N GLY A 159 18.00 7.28 11.45
CA GLY A 159 18.46 8.49 10.78
C GLY A 159 17.79 9.75 11.33
N THR A 160 17.78 10.80 10.53
CA THR A 160 17.06 12.05 10.84
C THR A 160 15.55 11.85 10.83
N ILE A 161 14.82 12.79 11.42
CA ILE A 161 13.35 12.80 11.37
C ILE A 161 12.86 12.80 9.91
N ASP A 162 13.47 13.61 9.05
CA ASP A 162 13.13 13.69 7.63
C ASP A 162 13.37 12.37 6.89
N TYR A 163 14.42 11.63 7.26
CA TYR A 163 14.67 10.30 6.71
C TYR A 163 13.57 9.30 7.12
N VAL A 164 13.18 9.33 8.38
CA VAL A 164 12.09 8.46 8.87
C VAL A 164 10.76 8.83 8.21
N GLU A 165 10.43 10.13 8.05
CA GLU A 165 9.23 10.59 7.34
C GLU A 165 9.21 10.06 5.90
N LYS A 166 10.33 10.13 5.21
CA LYS A 166 10.47 9.58 3.85
C LYS A 166 10.19 8.08 3.82
N LEU A 167 10.77 7.30 4.74
CA LEU A 167 10.53 5.86 4.81
C LEU A 167 9.05 5.54 5.08
N LEU A 168 8.39 6.30 5.97
CA LEU A 168 6.95 6.16 6.20
C LEU A 168 6.15 6.43 4.92
N GLY A 169 6.53 7.44 4.14
CA GLY A 169 5.91 7.73 2.84
C GLY A 169 6.09 6.60 1.83
N ASN A 170 7.28 6.01 1.77
CA ASN A 170 7.64 4.98 0.79
C ASN A 170 7.03 3.61 1.13
N PHE A 171 7.04 3.21 2.41
CA PHE A 171 6.46 1.95 2.87
C PHE A 171 4.96 2.02 3.11
N ALA A 172 4.39 3.22 3.29
CA ALA A 172 2.97 3.49 3.51
C ALA A 172 2.32 2.52 4.53
N PRO A 173 2.83 2.46 5.78
CA PRO A 173 2.36 1.50 6.77
C PRO A 173 0.87 1.69 7.06
N LYS A 174 0.17 0.59 7.33
CA LYS A 174 -1.26 0.63 7.66
C LYS A 174 -1.51 1.01 9.12
N GLU A 175 -0.52 0.81 9.98
CA GLU A 175 -0.58 1.17 11.40
C GLU A 175 0.82 1.58 11.88
N ILE A 176 0.87 2.59 12.77
CA ILE A 176 2.12 3.10 13.34
C ILE A 176 2.05 3.08 14.87
N LEU A 177 3.06 2.49 15.49
CA LEU A 177 3.27 2.44 16.93
C LEU A 177 4.23 3.54 17.36
N TYR A 178 3.91 4.22 18.45
CA TYR A 178 4.80 5.21 19.03
C TYR A 178 4.62 5.33 20.55
N ASN A 179 5.62 5.93 21.23
CA ASN A 179 5.56 6.19 22.66
C ASN A 179 4.54 7.30 22.96
N LYS A 180 3.55 7.03 23.84
CA LYS A 180 2.49 7.98 24.22
C LYS A 180 3.01 9.32 24.75
N GLU A 181 4.19 9.33 25.40
CA GLU A 181 4.81 10.54 25.92
C GLU A 181 5.43 11.42 24.81
N ARG A 182 5.62 10.86 23.62
CA ARG A 182 6.17 11.53 22.43
C ARG A 182 5.11 11.94 21.41
N LYS A 183 3.86 12.12 21.83
CA LYS A 183 2.75 12.51 20.97
C LYS A 183 2.98 13.83 20.23
N SER A 184 3.62 14.81 20.89
CA SER A 184 3.99 16.09 20.28
C SER A 184 5.03 15.94 19.17
N ASP A 185 6.01 15.03 19.36
CA ASP A 185 7.03 14.77 18.36
C ASP A 185 6.42 14.01 17.17
N PHE A 186 5.53 13.07 17.45
CA PHE A 186 4.80 12.32 16.41
C PHE A 186 3.87 13.23 15.58
N ALA A 187 3.28 14.27 16.19
CA ALA A 187 2.42 15.21 15.49
C ALA A 187 3.12 15.94 14.31
N ARG A 188 4.47 15.98 14.29
CA ARG A 188 5.25 16.52 13.18
C ARG A 188 5.19 15.67 11.91
N PHE A 189 5.03 14.33 12.05
CA PHE A 189 4.82 13.44 10.89
C PHE A 189 3.40 13.50 10.35
N SER A 190 2.57 14.31 10.97
CA SER A 190 1.16 14.14 10.87
C SER A 190 0.57 14.51 9.53
N GLY A 191 -0.07 13.93 9.27
CA GLY A 191 -1.46 14.10 8.95
C GLY A 191 -2.23 12.95 9.53
N THR A 192 -3.45 13.13 9.76
CA THR A 192 -4.47 12.20 10.21
C THR A 192 -4.63 10.95 9.29
N ARG A 193 -3.60 10.61 8.51
CA ARG A 193 -3.61 9.59 7.46
C ARG A 193 -3.26 8.19 7.95
N TYR A 194 -2.60 8.07 9.12
CA TYR A 194 -2.17 6.78 9.62
C TYR A 194 -3.09 6.31 10.74
N CYS A 195 -3.42 5.02 10.74
CA CYS A 195 -3.91 4.38 11.94
C CYS A 195 -2.77 4.32 12.95
N THR A 196 -2.97 4.81 14.17
CA THR A 196 -1.89 4.91 15.16
C THR A 196 -2.26 4.21 16.46
N PHE A 197 -1.24 3.69 17.13
CA PHE A 197 -1.39 3.12 18.46
C PHE A 197 -0.29 3.62 19.40
N GLU A 198 -0.72 4.16 20.55
CA GLU A 198 0.14 4.67 21.59
C GLU A 198 0.56 3.54 22.54
N MET A 199 1.85 3.38 22.78
CA MET A 199 2.39 2.39 23.72
C MET A 199 3.12 3.06 24.87
N ASP A 200 3.25 2.35 25.99
CA ASP A 200 3.93 2.84 27.18
C ASP A 200 5.45 3.00 26.97
N GLU A 201 6.07 3.94 27.69
CA GLU A 201 7.49 4.29 27.59
C GLU A 201 8.42 3.08 27.80
N TRP A 202 8.09 2.19 28.75
CA TRP A 202 8.93 1.02 29.04
C TRP A 202 9.13 0.09 27.85
N VAL A 203 8.22 0.09 26.88
CA VAL A 203 8.34 -0.67 25.64
C VAL A 203 9.51 -0.16 24.80
N PHE A 204 9.70 1.15 24.77
CA PHE A 204 10.73 1.83 23.98
C PHE A 204 12.06 1.99 24.75
N THR A 205 12.51 0.90 25.37
CA THR A 205 13.80 0.85 26.07
C THR A 205 14.76 -0.11 25.37
N ASP A 206 16.06 0.24 25.34
CA ASP A 206 17.09 -0.58 24.67
C ASP A 206 17.16 -1.99 25.27
N GLN A 207 17.15 -2.10 26.61
CA GLN A 207 17.23 -3.37 27.31
C GLN A 207 16.07 -4.32 26.94
N ASN A 208 14.83 -3.85 26.99
CA ASN A 208 13.65 -4.65 26.66
C ASN A 208 13.69 -5.07 25.18
N SER A 209 13.97 -4.15 24.29
CA SER A 209 13.97 -4.36 22.85
C SER A 209 15.05 -5.37 22.43
N ARG A 210 16.29 -5.21 22.90
CA ARG A 210 17.37 -6.17 22.64
C ARG A 210 17.06 -7.55 23.18
N GLN A 211 16.57 -7.66 24.39
CA GLN A 211 16.21 -8.94 25.00
C GLN A 211 15.14 -9.67 24.16
N LYS A 212 14.12 -8.96 23.69
CA LYS A 212 13.07 -9.55 22.85
C LYS A 212 13.60 -10.01 21.50
N LEU A 213 14.38 -9.20 20.81
CA LEU A 213 14.96 -9.55 19.51
C LEU A 213 15.92 -10.74 19.65
N LEU A 214 16.82 -10.75 20.65
CA LEU A 214 17.74 -11.84 20.89
C LEU A 214 17.00 -13.15 21.23
N LYS A 215 15.94 -13.09 22.02
CA LYS A 215 15.08 -14.23 22.35
C LYS A 215 14.36 -14.75 21.11
N HIS A 216 13.78 -13.84 20.30
CA HIS A 216 13.03 -14.21 19.09
C HIS A 216 13.93 -14.90 18.06
N PHE A 217 15.09 -14.30 17.75
CA PHE A 217 16.02 -14.87 16.78
C PHE A 217 16.93 -15.98 17.32
N GLY A 218 16.89 -16.29 18.62
CA GLY A 218 17.74 -17.30 19.23
C GLY A 218 19.23 -17.00 19.17
N THR A 219 19.63 -15.72 19.14
CA THR A 219 21.02 -15.28 18.94
C THR A 219 21.58 -14.60 20.18
N LYS A 220 22.92 -14.54 20.26
CA LYS A 220 23.62 -13.86 21.38
C LYS A 220 23.86 -12.36 21.12
N ASN A 221 23.81 -11.92 19.85
CA ASN A 221 23.96 -10.54 19.43
C ASN A 221 23.25 -10.33 18.09
N LEU A 222 23.10 -9.08 17.66
CA LEU A 222 22.44 -8.72 16.41
C LEU A 222 23.43 -8.39 15.27
N LYS A 223 24.74 -8.69 15.46
CA LYS A 223 25.78 -8.40 14.46
C LYS A 223 25.54 -9.11 13.13
N GLY A 224 25.06 -10.35 13.18
CA GLY A 224 24.73 -11.16 11.98
C GLY A 224 23.65 -10.53 11.09
N PHE A 225 22.80 -9.68 11.65
CA PHE A 225 21.76 -8.94 10.90
C PHE A 225 22.27 -7.57 10.42
N GLY A 226 23.49 -7.13 10.79
CA GLY A 226 24.02 -5.83 10.40
C GLY A 226 23.41 -4.63 11.13
N VAL A 227 22.63 -4.85 12.20
CA VAL A 227 21.83 -3.81 12.88
C VAL A 227 22.35 -3.45 14.28
N GLU A 228 23.42 -4.08 14.76
CA GLU A 228 23.92 -3.94 16.14
C GLU A 228 24.14 -2.49 16.60
N HIS A 229 24.50 -1.61 15.67
CA HIS A 229 24.81 -0.20 15.92
C HIS A 229 23.59 0.74 15.79
N LEU A 230 22.44 0.23 15.35
CA LEU A 230 21.20 1.01 15.16
C LEU A 230 20.38 1.05 16.45
N ASN A 231 20.83 1.82 17.45
CA ASN A 231 20.20 1.81 18.78
C ASN A 231 18.71 2.18 18.73
N SER A 232 18.35 3.28 18.07
CA SER A 232 16.96 3.70 17.94
C SER A 232 16.14 2.77 17.05
N GLY A 233 16.76 2.20 15.99
CA GLY A 233 16.14 1.19 15.12
C GLY A 233 15.84 -0.12 15.86
N ILE A 234 16.75 -0.59 16.71
CA ILE A 234 16.56 -1.76 17.58
C ILE A 234 15.39 -1.54 18.54
N ILE A 235 15.29 -0.35 19.14
CA ILE A 235 14.20 -0.01 20.06
C ILE A 235 12.86 -0.05 19.32
N ALA A 236 12.77 0.54 18.12
CA ALA A 236 11.58 0.48 17.30
C ALA A 236 11.21 -0.97 16.90
N SER A 237 12.21 -1.79 16.54
CA SER A 237 11.98 -3.21 16.19
C SER A 237 11.47 -4.02 17.38
N GLY A 238 12.02 -3.80 18.58
CA GLY A 238 11.56 -4.45 19.81
C GLY A 238 10.14 -4.06 20.19
N ALA A 239 9.74 -2.81 19.93
CA ALA A 239 8.38 -2.34 20.17
C ALA A 239 7.36 -3.09 19.28
N ILE A 240 7.70 -3.39 18.04
CA ILE A 240 6.86 -4.23 17.16
C ILE A 240 6.67 -5.62 17.75
N LEU A 241 7.73 -6.30 18.17
CA LEU A 241 7.60 -7.64 18.78
C LEU A 241 6.78 -7.60 20.08
N GLN A 242 6.93 -6.54 20.89
CA GLN A 242 6.10 -6.34 22.09
C GLN A 242 4.61 -6.17 21.72
N TYR A 243 4.31 -5.44 20.67
CA TYR A 243 2.95 -5.24 20.19
C TYR A 243 2.32 -6.54 19.68
N LEU A 244 3.08 -7.37 18.95
CA LEU A 244 2.60 -8.68 18.50
C LEU A 244 2.21 -9.57 19.68
N GLU A 245 3.01 -9.56 20.76
CA GLU A 245 2.69 -10.29 21.97
C GLU A 245 1.41 -9.76 22.64
N GLN A 246 1.22 -8.44 22.70
CA GLN A 246 0.00 -7.81 23.24
C GLN A 246 -1.25 -8.09 22.40
N THR A 247 -1.09 -8.28 21.11
CA THR A 247 -2.18 -8.60 20.17
C THR A 247 -2.41 -10.11 20.00
N GLN A 248 -1.80 -10.95 20.88
CA GLN A 248 -1.91 -12.41 20.90
C GLN A 248 -1.30 -13.11 19.67
N HIS A 249 -0.41 -12.45 18.92
CA HIS A 249 0.35 -13.08 17.85
C HIS A 249 1.64 -13.69 18.41
N THR A 250 1.55 -14.90 18.96
CA THR A 250 2.66 -15.59 19.64
C THR A 250 3.46 -16.52 18.72
N HIS A 251 2.82 -17.04 17.68
CA HIS A 251 3.44 -17.94 16.69
C HIS A 251 3.98 -17.13 15.51
N ILE A 252 5.20 -16.59 15.65
CA ILE A 252 5.85 -15.71 14.66
C ILE A 252 7.17 -16.27 14.14
N ALA A 253 7.30 -17.60 14.08
CA ALA A 253 8.52 -18.28 13.64
C ALA A 253 8.92 -17.97 12.19
N HIS A 254 8.00 -17.49 11.36
CA HIS A 254 8.27 -17.06 9.99
C HIS A 254 8.98 -15.71 9.90
N ILE A 255 9.08 -14.95 10.98
CA ILE A 255 9.93 -13.74 11.05
C ILE A 255 11.36 -14.22 11.35
N THR A 256 12.09 -14.59 10.30
CA THR A 256 13.39 -15.27 10.40
C THR A 256 14.57 -14.31 10.39
N SER A 257 14.38 -13.06 9.99
CA SER A 257 15.46 -12.07 9.85
C SER A 257 14.99 -10.66 10.14
N LEU A 258 15.94 -9.79 10.47
CA LEU A 258 15.77 -8.34 10.58
C LEU A 258 16.78 -7.67 9.64
N ALA A 259 16.29 -7.05 8.58
CA ALA A 259 17.16 -6.43 7.59
C ALA A 259 17.29 -4.91 7.83
N ARG A 260 18.50 -4.40 7.64
CA ARG A 260 18.77 -2.96 7.68
C ARG A 260 18.32 -2.29 6.39
N ILE A 261 17.62 -1.15 6.50
CA ILE A 261 17.35 -0.26 5.37
C ILE A 261 18.59 0.60 5.17
N GLU A 262 19.34 0.34 4.09
CA GLU A 262 20.57 1.07 3.75
C GLU A 262 20.23 2.26 2.86
N GLU A 263 20.27 3.48 3.40
CA GLU A 263 19.98 4.71 2.62
C GLU A 263 20.94 4.86 1.43
N ASP A 264 22.19 4.44 1.62
CA ASP A 264 23.24 4.63 0.62
C ASP A 264 23.13 3.74 -0.62
N ARG A 265 22.30 2.68 -0.59
CA ARG A 265 22.12 1.75 -1.73
C ARG A 265 21.07 2.20 -2.73
N TYR A 266 20.20 3.12 -2.36
CA TYR A 266 19.02 3.47 -3.17
C TYR A 266 19.01 4.94 -3.55
N VAL A 267 18.41 5.22 -4.70
CA VAL A 267 18.10 6.59 -5.13
C VAL A 267 17.11 7.20 -4.15
N ARG A 268 17.38 8.40 -3.72
CA ARG A 268 16.49 9.12 -2.82
C ARG A 268 15.33 9.72 -3.60
N LEU A 269 14.12 9.25 -3.32
CA LEU A 269 12.85 9.81 -3.77
C LEU A 269 12.09 10.33 -2.54
N ASP A 270 11.57 11.54 -2.59
CA ASP A 270 10.68 12.04 -1.55
C ASP A 270 9.20 11.76 -1.89
N LYS A 271 8.32 11.99 -0.92
CA LYS A 271 6.88 11.75 -1.09
C LYS A 271 6.26 12.58 -2.23
N PHE A 272 6.79 13.77 -2.46
CA PHE A 272 6.32 14.67 -3.51
C PHE A 272 6.72 14.13 -4.88
N THR A 273 7.94 13.64 -5.02
CA THR A 273 8.45 13.01 -6.25
C THR A 273 7.67 11.74 -6.59
N ILE A 274 7.45 10.84 -5.61
CA ILE A 274 6.65 9.61 -5.83
C ILE A 274 5.26 9.95 -6.34
N ARG A 275 4.60 10.94 -5.73
CA ARG A 275 3.26 11.40 -6.12
C ARG A 275 3.27 12.12 -7.46
N SER A 276 4.20 13.06 -7.66
CA SER A 276 4.29 13.88 -8.88
C SER A 276 4.61 13.04 -10.13
N LEU A 277 5.44 11.99 -9.99
CA LEU A 277 5.74 11.05 -11.06
C LEU A 277 4.68 9.94 -11.21
N GLU A 278 3.67 9.91 -10.36
CA GLU A 278 2.61 8.88 -10.35
C GLU A 278 3.18 7.46 -10.37
N LEU A 279 4.15 7.19 -9.47
CA LEU A 279 4.88 5.92 -9.51
C LEU A 279 4.02 4.72 -9.12
N VAL A 280 3.22 4.84 -8.05
CA VAL A 280 2.45 3.73 -7.45
C VAL A 280 0.94 3.94 -7.46
N ALA A 281 0.48 5.16 -7.69
CA ALA A 281 -0.93 5.50 -7.79
C ALA A 281 -1.09 6.73 -8.69
N PRO A 282 -2.14 6.80 -9.52
CA PRO A 282 -2.42 7.97 -10.34
C PRO A 282 -2.95 9.12 -9.47
N MET A 283 -2.80 10.36 -9.94
CA MET A 283 -3.38 11.54 -9.27
C MET A 283 -4.90 11.61 -9.45
N ASN A 284 -5.40 11.11 -10.56
CA ASN A 284 -6.82 11.06 -10.90
C ASN A 284 -7.29 9.61 -10.99
N ASP A 285 -8.49 9.31 -10.52
CA ASP A 285 -9.04 7.95 -10.48
C ASP A 285 -9.13 7.27 -11.87
N GLU A 286 -9.24 8.04 -12.95
CA GLU A 286 -9.26 7.55 -14.33
C GLU A 286 -7.85 7.43 -14.96
N GLY A 287 -6.81 7.84 -14.25
CA GLY A 287 -5.42 7.78 -14.71
C GLY A 287 -4.78 6.42 -14.53
N ALA A 288 -3.55 6.27 -15.04
CA ALA A 288 -2.70 5.12 -14.79
C ALA A 288 -1.37 5.58 -14.17
N SER A 289 -0.85 4.79 -13.23
CA SER A 289 0.46 4.99 -12.64
C SER A 289 1.55 4.23 -13.40
N LEU A 290 2.82 4.50 -13.09
CA LEU A 290 3.93 3.74 -13.69
C LEU A 290 3.80 2.24 -13.39
N ILE A 291 3.45 1.87 -12.15
CA ILE A 291 3.33 0.47 -11.75
C ILE A 291 2.24 -0.26 -12.54
N ASP A 292 1.13 0.42 -12.88
CA ASP A 292 0.05 -0.18 -13.66
C ASP A 292 0.50 -0.59 -15.08
N ILE A 293 1.51 0.09 -15.61
CA ILE A 293 2.08 -0.21 -16.94
C ILE A 293 3.11 -1.34 -16.85
N ILE A 294 4.02 -1.28 -15.86
CA ILE A 294 5.17 -2.19 -15.81
C ILE A 294 4.91 -3.47 -15.01
N ASP A 295 3.84 -3.54 -14.20
CA ASP A 295 3.51 -4.75 -13.43
C ASP A 295 2.88 -5.83 -14.33
N LYS A 296 3.76 -6.60 -14.98
CA LYS A 296 3.41 -7.83 -15.69
C LYS A 296 3.82 -9.07 -14.88
N THR A 297 4.03 -8.91 -13.58
CA THR A 297 4.39 -10.03 -12.70
C THR A 297 3.24 -11.03 -12.59
N VAL A 298 3.61 -12.30 -12.55
CA VAL A 298 2.66 -13.42 -12.46
C VAL A 298 2.37 -13.77 -11.00
N THR A 299 3.41 -13.70 -10.15
CA THR A 299 3.30 -14.07 -8.74
C THR A 299 2.98 -12.86 -7.85
N PRO A 300 2.20 -13.03 -6.77
CA PRO A 300 1.98 -11.95 -5.81
C PRO A 300 3.27 -11.40 -5.18
N MET A 301 4.23 -12.29 -4.92
CA MET A 301 5.55 -11.95 -4.38
C MET A 301 6.33 -11.04 -5.32
N GLY A 302 6.30 -11.34 -6.63
CA GLY A 302 6.88 -10.49 -7.67
C GLY A 302 6.25 -9.11 -7.69
N GLY A 303 4.92 -9.01 -7.61
CA GLY A 303 4.21 -7.72 -7.57
C GLY A 303 4.60 -6.87 -6.35
N ARG A 304 4.72 -7.47 -5.16
CA ARG A 304 5.21 -6.77 -3.95
C ARG A 304 6.65 -6.29 -4.11
N MET A 305 7.52 -7.13 -4.64
CA MET A 305 8.92 -6.79 -4.88
C MET A 305 9.05 -5.67 -5.93
N LEU A 306 8.29 -5.72 -7.00
CA LEU A 306 8.32 -4.72 -8.07
C LEU A 306 7.91 -3.33 -7.54
N LYS A 307 6.84 -3.24 -6.74
CA LYS A 307 6.45 -1.98 -6.09
C LYS A 307 7.58 -1.40 -5.26
N ARG A 308 8.29 -2.25 -4.51
CA ARG A 308 9.46 -1.84 -3.73
C ARG A 308 10.60 -1.34 -4.61
N TRP A 309 10.90 -2.02 -5.72
CA TRP A 309 11.96 -1.58 -6.63
C TRP A 309 11.68 -0.21 -7.25
N VAL A 310 10.43 0.09 -7.55
CA VAL A 310 10.02 1.39 -8.09
C VAL A 310 10.26 2.53 -7.10
N VAL A 311 9.98 2.33 -5.81
CA VAL A 311 10.17 3.37 -4.78
C VAL A 311 11.57 3.38 -4.17
N PHE A 312 12.36 2.33 -4.41
CA PHE A 312 13.77 2.19 -4.00
C PHE A 312 14.65 1.79 -5.20
N PRO A 313 14.82 2.66 -6.21
CA PRO A 313 15.72 2.38 -7.34
C PRO A 313 17.17 2.25 -6.87
N LEU A 314 17.94 1.42 -7.54
CA LEU A 314 19.34 1.17 -7.19
C LEU A 314 20.23 2.36 -7.58
N LYS A 315 21.29 2.58 -6.80
CA LYS A 315 22.29 3.62 -7.03
C LYS A 315 23.65 3.05 -7.49
N ASP A 316 23.83 1.75 -7.40
CA ASP A 316 25.08 1.09 -7.75
C ASP A 316 25.01 0.48 -9.16
N GLU A 317 26.05 0.72 -9.96
CA GLU A 317 26.16 0.27 -11.34
C GLU A 317 26.06 -1.25 -11.48
N LYS A 318 26.79 -1.99 -10.63
CA LYS A 318 26.89 -3.43 -10.75
C LYS A 318 25.54 -4.16 -10.63
N PRO A 319 24.73 -3.98 -9.57
CA PRO A 319 23.46 -4.66 -9.47
C PRO A 319 22.43 -4.20 -10.52
N ILE A 320 22.54 -2.96 -11.02
CA ILE A 320 21.70 -2.48 -12.13
C ILE A 320 22.03 -3.28 -13.40
N ASN A 321 23.31 -3.34 -13.75
CA ASN A 321 23.76 -4.07 -14.94
C ASN A 321 23.54 -5.59 -14.83
N GLU A 322 23.58 -6.17 -13.62
CA GLU A 322 23.20 -7.57 -13.40
C GLU A 322 21.72 -7.81 -13.77
N ARG A 323 20.82 -6.91 -13.37
CA ARG A 323 19.39 -6.99 -13.74
C ARG A 323 19.20 -6.81 -15.24
N LEU A 324 19.79 -5.76 -15.83
CA LEU A 324 19.72 -5.49 -17.28
C LEU A 324 20.22 -6.68 -18.10
N GLY A 325 21.31 -7.32 -17.68
CA GLY A 325 21.86 -8.50 -18.33
C GLY A 325 20.95 -9.74 -18.26
N ILE A 326 20.15 -9.89 -17.19
CA ILE A 326 19.15 -10.96 -17.12
C ILE A 326 17.96 -10.64 -18.03
N VAL A 327 17.48 -9.38 -18.04
CA VAL A 327 16.41 -8.97 -18.94
C VAL A 327 16.81 -9.16 -20.40
N GLU A 328 18.06 -8.81 -20.76
CA GLU A 328 18.61 -9.05 -22.10
C GLU A 328 18.64 -10.54 -22.44
N TYR A 329 19.02 -11.40 -21.47
CA TYR A 329 19.01 -12.85 -21.67
C TYR A 329 17.60 -13.37 -21.97
N TYR A 330 16.56 -12.85 -21.29
CA TYR A 330 15.18 -13.23 -21.57
C TYR A 330 14.73 -12.85 -22.99
N PHE A 331 15.21 -11.71 -23.50
CA PHE A 331 14.98 -11.33 -24.89
C PHE A 331 15.64 -12.29 -25.89
N LYS A 332 16.88 -12.69 -25.62
CA LYS A 332 17.66 -13.55 -26.51
C LYS A 332 17.22 -15.02 -26.46
N LYS A 333 16.54 -15.46 -25.39
CA LYS A 333 16.16 -16.86 -25.14
C LYS A 333 14.63 -16.97 -24.85
N PRO A 334 13.78 -16.91 -25.89
CA PRO A 334 12.30 -16.97 -25.69
C PRO A 334 11.84 -18.26 -24.99
N ASP A 335 12.46 -19.42 -25.30
CA ASP A 335 12.11 -20.70 -24.69
C ASP A 335 12.36 -20.71 -23.18
N PHE A 336 13.46 -20.09 -22.74
CA PHE A 336 13.77 -19.93 -21.33
C PHE A 336 12.71 -19.05 -20.64
N ARG A 337 12.36 -17.92 -21.26
CA ARG A 337 11.32 -17.01 -20.78
C ARG A 337 9.96 -17.69 -20.67
N GLN A 338 9.58 -18.46 -21.68
CA GLN A 338 8.32 -19.21 -21.67
C GLN A 338 8.30 -20.26 -20.56
N CYS A 339 9.39 -20.99 -20.36
CA CYS A 339 9.51 -21.96 -19.27
C CYS A 339 9.27 -21.31 -17.92
N LEU A 340 9.90 -20.15 -17.64
CA LEU A 340 9.67 -19.42 -16.38
C LEU A 340 8.21 -18.97 -16.24
N ASP A 341 7.63 -18.39 -17.29
CA ASP A 341 6.26 -17.89 -17.26
C ASP A 341 5.25 -19.01 -16.94
N GLU A 342 5.37 -20.15 -17.61
CA GLU A 342 4.52 -21.33 -17.36
C GLU A 342 4.64 -21.84 -15.92
N GLN A 343 5.87 -21.88 -15.35
CA GLN A 343 6.04 -22.35 -13.98
C GLN A 343 5.54 -21.34 -12.96
N PHE A 344 5.72 -20.05 -13.18
CA PHE A 344 5.25 -19.01 -12.26
C PHE A 344 3.72 -18.98 -12.14
N HIS A 345 2.98 -19.28 -13.21
CA HIS A 345 1.51 -19.43 -13.15
C HIS A 345 1.04 -20.60 -12.26
N ARG A 346 1.90 -21.57 -12.01
CA ARG A 346 1.63 -22.72 -11.11
C ARG A 346 1.99 -22.42 -9.65
N MET A 347 2.75 -21.34 -9.42
CA MET A 347 3.16 -20.92 -8.08
C MET A 347 2.10 -20.00 -7.47
N GLY A 348 1.74 -20.24 -6.23
CA GLY A 348 0.92 -19.33 -5.45
C GLY A 348 1.77 -18.30 -4.70
N ASP A 349 1.22 -17.80 -3.61
CA ASP A 349 1.92 -16.89 -2.70
C ASP A 349 2.70 -17.67 -1.63
N LEU A 350 3.92 -18.08 -1.96
CA LEU A 350 4.77 -18.85 -1.05
C LEU A 350 5.02 -18.13 0.28
N GLU A 351 5.25 -16.82 0.26
CA GLU A 351 5.49 -16.03 1.46
C GLU A 351 4.29 -16.10 2.43
N ARG A 352 3.08 -15.90 1.93
CA ARG A 352 1.87 -15.94 2.76
C ARG A 352 1.48 -17.34 3.18
N ILE A 353 1.66 -18.34 2.34
CA ILE A 353 1.39 -19.75 2.70
C ILE A 353 2.30 -20.18 3.85
N VAL A 354 3.61 -19.87 3.79
CA VAL A 354 4.55 -20.24 4.86
C VAL A 354 4.25 -19.50 6.16
N SER A 355 3.86 -18.24 6.07
CA SER A 355 3.46 -17.45 7.24
C SER A 355 2.21 -18.02 7.90
N LYS A 356 1.22 -18.46 7.13
CA LYS A 356 0.03 -19.16 7.64
C LYS A 356 0.39 -20.51 8.26
N ALA A 357 1.34 -21.24 7.68
CA ALA A 357 1.83 -22.51 8.26
C ALA A 357 2.52 -22.28 9.61
N ALA A 358 3.32 -21.22 9.75
CA ALA A 358 3.97 -20.86 11.01
C ALA A 358 2.98 -20.59 12.15
N VAL A 359 1.84 -19.95 11.85
CA VAL A 359 0.80 -19.66 12.83
C VAL A 359 -0.27 -20.76 12.94
N GLY A 360 -0.13 -21.88 12.21
CA GLY A 360 -1.07 -23.00 12.23
C GLY A 360 -2.42 -22.70 11.57
N ARG A 361 -2.50 -21.73 10.66
CA ARG A 361 -3.73 -21.30 9.97
C ARG A 361 -3.78 -21.66 8.49
N VAL A 362 -2.82 -22.43 8.00
CA VAL A 362 -2.78 -22.90 6.62
C VAL A 362 -3.90 -23.92 6.38
N SER A 363 -4.62 -23.78 5.28
CA SER A 363 -5.65 -24.73 4.87
C SER A 363 -5.05 -25.91 4.10
N PRO A 364 -5.74 -27.08 4.04
CA PRO A 364 -5.29 -28.22 3.26
C PRO A 364 -5.05 -27.91 1.79
N ARG A 365 -5.86 -27.05 1.18
CA ARG A 365 -5.68 -26.60 -0.21
C ARG A 365 -4.42 -25.77 -0.41
N GLU A 366 -4.11 -24.89 0.54
CA GLU A 366 -2.87 -24.12 0.52
C GLU A 366 -1.63 -25.01 0.69
N VAL A 367 -1.71 -26.08 1.46
CA VAL A 367 -0.64 -27.09 1.56
C VAL A 367 -0.42 -27.79 0.22
N VAL A 368 -1.48 -28.15 -0.49
CA VAL A 368 -1.37 -28.70 -1.86
C VAL A 368 -0.80 -27.65 -2.83
N GLN A 369 -1.19 -26.39 -2.69
CA GLN A 369 -0.63 -25.30 -3.49
C GLN A 369 0.86 -25.13 -3.23
N LEU A 370 1.32 -25.23 -1.98
CA LEU A 370 2.74 -25.23 -1.64
C LEU A 370 3.48 -26.39 -2.32
N LYS A 371 2.93 -27.61 -2.27
CA LYS A 371 3.50 -28.77 -2.98
C LYS A 371 3.66 -28.49 -4.47
N ASN A 372 2.62 -27.97 -5.13
CA ASN A 372 2.64 -27.65 -6.55
C ASN A 372 3.68 -26.58 -6.90
N ALA A 373 3.83 -25.59 -6.02
CA ALA A 373 4.85 -24.55 -6.16
C ALA A 373 6.27 -25.13 -6.03
N LEU A 374 6.51 -25.99 -5.04
CA LEU A 374 7.79 -26.66 -4.87
C LEU A 374 8.12 -27.59 -6.06
N GLN A 375 7.11 -28.23 -6.65
CA GLN A 375 7.29 -29.00 -7.90
C GLN A 375 7.69 -28.10 -9.08
N ALA A 376 7.08 -26.91 -9.18
CA ALA A 376 7.37 -25.94 -10.22
C ALA A 376 8.76 -25.27 -10.09
N LEU A 377 9.41 -25.35 -8.90
CA LEU A 377 10.78 -24.87 -8.71
C LEU A 377 11.82 -25.71 -9.45
N ALA A 378 11.62 -27.00 -9.59
CA ALA A 378 12.62 -27.89 -10.20
C ALA A 378 12.98 -27.54 -11.65
N PRO A 379 12.01 -27.32 -12.59
CA PRO A 379 12.32 -26.88 -13.94
C PRO A 379 12.93 -25.46 -13.96
N VAL A 380 12.50 -24.54 -13.08
CA VAL A 380 13.09 -23.19 -12.96
C VAL A 380 14.54 -23.27 -12.54
N LYS A 381 14.85 -24.02 -11.48
CA LYS A 381 16.22 -24.25 -11.01
C LYS A 381 17.09 -24.85 -12.13
N THR A 382 16.61 -25.87 -12.81
CA THR A 382 17.32 -26.53 -13.92
C THR A 382 17.61 -25.53 -15.04
N ALA A 383 16.61 -24.76 -15.47
CA ALA A 383 16.77 -23.73 -16.49
C ALA A 383 17.82 -22.68 -16.09
N CYS A 384 17.79 -22.22 -14.85
CA CYS A 384 18.76 -21.26 -14.31
C CYS A 384 20.19 -21.83 -14.28
N LEU A 385 20.37 -23.07 -13.84
CA LEU A 385 21.70 -23.71 -13.76
C LEU A 385 22.37 -23.89 -15.13
N TYR A 386 21.57 -24.16 -16.16
CA TYR A 386 22.07 -24.31 -17.53
C TYR A 386 22.14 -23.02 -18.35
N ALA A 387 21.73 -21.88 -17.74
CA ALA A 387 21.77 -20.59 -18.40
C ALA A 387 23.24 -20.15 -18.67
N GLU A 388 23.49 -19.51 -19.81
CA GLU A 388 24.77 -18.88 -20.13
C GLU A 388 25.09 -17.67 -19.24
N ASN A 389 24.05 -17.03 -18.67
CA ASN A 389 24.18 -15.89 -17.78
C ASN A 389 24.59 -16.34 -16.36
N GLU A 390 25.73 -15.83 -15.89
CA GLU A 390 26.31 -16.19 -14.58
C GLU A 390 25.39 -15.84 -13.40
N ASN A 391 24.68 -14.72 -13.47
CA ASN A 391 23.77 -14.29 -12.39
C ASN A 391 22.56 -15.24 -12.27
N LEU A 392 22.03 -15.72 -13.39
CA LEU A 392 20.99 -16.76 -13.39
C LEU A 392 21.50 -18.07 -12.80
N ARG A 393 22.73 -18.50 -13.11
CA ARG A 393 23.31 -19.70 -12.49
C ARG A 393 23.44 -19.57 -10.98
N ARG A 394 23.93 -18.42 -10.48
CA ARG A 394 24.01 -18.14 -9.04
C ARG A 394 22.64 -18.17 -8.36
N ILE A 395 21.58 -17.69 -9.04
CA ILE A 395 20.21 -17.79 -8.54
C ILE A 395 19.79 -19.27 -8.45
N GLY A 396 20.02 -20.06 -9.50
CA GLY A 396 19.70 -21.50 -9.51
C GLY A 396 20.44 -22.30 -8.43
N GLU A 397 21.73 -22.00 -8.17
CA GLU A 397 22.52 -22.63 -7.10
C GLU A 397 21.93 -22.39 -5.70
N ARG A 398 21.31 -21.24 -5.47
CA ARG A 398 20.73 -20.85 -4.18
C ARG A 398 19.34 -21.42 -3.95
N MET A 399 18.63 -21.88 -5.00
CA MET A 399 17.29 -22.46 -4.87
C MET A 399 17.35 -23.81 -4.17
N ASN A 400 16.43 -24.04 -3.23
CA ASN A 400 16.26 -25.30 -2.51
C ASN A 400 14.92 -25.93 -2.88
N LEU A 401 14.94 -27.14 -3.42
CA LEU A 401 13.72 -27.83 -3.87
C LEU A 401 12.85 -28.34 -2.72
N CYS A 402 13.34 -28.32 -1.48
CA CYS A 402 12.65 -28.83 -0.28
C CYS A 402 11.98 -30.19 -0.50
N GLU A 403 12.71 -31.14 -1.15
CA GLU A 403 12.16 -32.41 -1.66
C GLU A 403 11.49 -33.24 -0.57
N SER A 404 12.11 -33.36 0.61
CA SER A 404 11.57 -34.18 1.71
C SER A 404 10.19 -33.73 2.17
N ILE A 405 9.96 -32.43 2.33
CA ILE A 405 8.64 -31.91 2.71
C ILE A 405 7.64 -31.98 1.56
N ARG A 406 8.09 -31.73 0.32
CA ARG A 406 7.27 -31.85 -0.89
C ARG A 406 6.72 -33.29 -1.01
N GLU A 407 7.59 -34.30 -0.92
CA GLU A 407 7.22 -35.72 -1.00
C GLU A 407 6.33 -36.14 0.17
N ARG A 408 6.57 -35.60 1.37
CA ARG A 408 5.73 -35.82 2.52
C ARG A 408 4.32 -35.31 2.30
N ILE A 409 4.16 -34.06 1.80
CA ILE A 409 2.85 -33.50 1.46
C ILE A 409 2.16 -34.33 0.38
N GLU A 410 2.88 -34.74 -0.66
CA GLU A 410 2.33 -35.54 -1.77
C GLU A 410 1.81 -36.90 -1.30
N ARG A 411 2.48 -37.54 -0.35
CA ARG A 411 2.09 -38.82 0.23
C ARG A 411 0.92 -38.67 1.22
N GLU A 412 0.91 -37.62 2.06
CA GLU A 412 0.04 -37.53 3.22
C GLU A 412 -1.28 -36.79 2.94
N ILE A 413 -1.34 -35.88 1.97
CA ILE A 413 -2.54 -35.11 1.64
C ILE A 413 -3.19 -35.64 0.36
N CYS A 414 -4.52 -35.73 0.37
CA CYS A 414 -5.25 -36.11 -0.84
C CYS A 414 -5.14 -35.03 -1.94
N THR A 415 -5.34 -35.42 -3.20
CA THR A 415 -5.09 -34.55 -4.38
C THR A 415 -6.00 -33.32 -4.41
N ASP A 416 -7.26 -33.44 -4.01
CA ASP A 416 -8.24 -32.32 -3.92
C ASP A 416 -8.88 -32.32 -2.51
N PRO A 417 -8.18 -31.79 -1.53
CA PRO A 417 -8.69 -31.77 -0.16
C PRO A 417 -9.78 -30.70 0.01
N PRO A 418 -10.66 -30.87 0.99
CA PRO A 418 -11.58 -29.80 1.39
C PRO A 418 -10.80 -28.60 1.93
N GLN A 419 -11.43 -27.44 1.93
CA GLN A 419 -10.80 -26.22 2.45
C GLN A 419 -10.60 -26.24 3.97
N LEU A 420 -11.46 -26.94 4.71
CA LEU A 420 -11.43 -27.05 6.17
C LEU A 420 -11.21 -28.50 6.57
N VAL A 421 -10.31 -28.74 7.51
CA VAL A 421 -10.02 -30.08 8.06
C VAL A 421 -11.28 -30.69 8.70
N SER A 422 -12.13 -29.85 9.32
CA SER A 422 -13.39 -30.28 9.96
C SER A 422 -14.41 -30.91 9.01
N LYS A 423 -14.19 -30.84 7.68
CA LYS A 423 -15.03 -31.53 6.70
C LYS A 423 -14.64 -33.01 6.47
N GLY A 424 -13.46 -33.40 6.96
CA GLY A 424 -12.90 -34.73 6.75
C GLY A 424 -12.43 -35.00 5.32
N GLY A 425 -11.68 -36.05 5.09
CA GLY A 425 -11.17 -36.40 3.77
C GLY A 425 -9.92 -35.62 3.35
N VAL A 426 -9.11 -35.17 4.30
CA VAL A 426 -7.88 -34.38 4.05
C VAL A 426 -6.69 -35.30 3.85
N ILE A 427 -6.55 -36.32 4.66
CA ILE A 427 -5.42 -37.26 4.65
C ILE A 427 -5.64 -38.31 3.57
N ALA A 428 -4.59 -38.66 2.81
CA ALA A 428 -4.64 -39.72 1.81
C ALA A 428 -4.81 -41.11 2.43
N ASP A 429 -5.33 -42.07 1.65
CA ASP A 429 -5.44 -43.44 2.05
C ASP A 429 -4.05 -44.09 2.16
N GLY A 430 -3.87 -44.99 3.13
CA GLY A 430 -2.61 -45.68 3.37
C GLY A 430 -1.58 -44.94 4.22
N VAL A 431 -1.88 -43.72 4.65
CA VAL A 431 -1.00 -42.90 5.53
C VAL A 431 -1.04 -43.38 6.97
N ASN A 432 -2.23 -43.77 7.46
CA ASN A 432 -2.41 -44.20 8.83
C ASN A 432 -3.42 -45.37 8.89
N SER A 433 -2.95 -46.54 9.38
CA SER A 433 -3.75 -47.74 9.44
C SER A 433 -5.01 -47.63 10.32
N GLU A 434 -4.95 -46.88 11.42
CA GLU A 434 -6.09 -46.61 12.28
C GLU A 434 -7.17 -45.77 11.54
N LEU A 435 -6.75 -44.78 10.79
CA LEU A 435 -7.64 -43.92 9.98
C LEU A 435 -8.33 -44.75 8.88
N ASP A 436 -7.58 -45.62 8.22
CA ASP A 436 -8.11 -46.47 7.14
C ASP A 436 -9.11 -47.50 7.70
N GLU A 437 -8.88 -48.00 8.89
CA GLU A 437 -9.81 -48.90 9.57
C GLU A 437 -11.10 -48.19 9.99
N LEU A 438 -10.99 -46.99 10.57
CA LEU A 438 -12.15 -46.15 10.91
C LEU A 438 -12.97 -45.77 9.71
N ARG A 439 -12.32 -45.45 8.57
CA ARG A 439 -13.00 -45.17 7.31
C ARG A 439 -13.75 -46.40 6.79
N ARG A 440 -13.14 -47.60 6.87
CA ARG A 440 -13.83 -48.84 6.50
C ARG A 440 -15.07 -49.08 7.35
N ILE A 441 -15.00 -48.85 8.65
CA ILE A 441 -16.15 -48.94 9.55
C ILE A 441 -17.26 -47.97 9.17
N ALA A 442 -16.92 -46.69 8.90
CA ALA A 442 -17.88 -45.66 8.48
C ALA A 442 -18.53 -45.97 7.12
N TYR A 443 -17.78 -46.52 6.17
CA TYR A 443 -18.30 -46.93 4.84
C TYR A 443 -19.18 -48.16 4.93
N SER A 444 -18.72 -49.20 5.61
CA SER A 444 -19.52 -50.41 5.81
C SER A 444 -20.80 -50.15 6.62
N GLY A 445 -20.75 -49.14 7.50
CA GLY A 445 -21.91 -48.62 8.21
C GLY A 445 -23.00 -48.05 7.30
N LYS A 446 -22.63 -47.35 6.26
CA LYS A 446 -23.61 -46.83 5.27
C LYS A 446 -24.24 -47.93 4.44
N ASP A 447 -23.49 -48.92 4.02
CA ASP A 447 -24.02 -50.08 3.29
C ASP A 447 -24.94 -50.90 4.18
N TYR A 448 -24.63 -51.07 5.46
CA TYR A 448 -25.47 -51.75 6.41
C TYR A 448 -26.76 -50.99 6.73
N LEU A 449 -26.78 -49.69 6.74
CA LEU A 449 -28.00 -48.88 6.83
C LEU A 449 -28.92 -49.11 5.62
N LEU A 450 -28.37 -49.25 4.42
CA LEU A 450 -29.15 -49.62 3.22
C LEU A 450 -29.68 -51.03 3.30
N GLU A 451 -28.93 -51.97 3.90
CA GLU A 451 -29.35 -53.36 4.13
C GLU A 451 -30.46 -53.40 5.18
N ILE A 452 -30.37 -52.66 6.30
CA ILE A 452 -31.45 -52.47 7.26
C ILE A 452 -32.71 -51.92 6.57
N GLN A 453 -32.55 -50.86 5.75
CA GLN A 453 -33.69 -50.24 5.02
C GLN A 453 -34.38 -51.30 4.13
N ARG A 454 -33.62 -52.11 3.38
CA ARG A 454 -34.19 -53.14 2.49
C ARG A 454 -34.84 -54.22 3.30
N ARG A 455 -34.20 -54.76 4.30
CA ARG A 455 -34.72 -55.86 5.17
C ARG A 455 -36.01 -55.43 5.89
N GLU A 456 -36.01 -54.26 6.49
CA GLU A 456 -37.20 -53.72 7.17
C GLU A 456 -38.33 -53.37 6.19
N ALA A 457 -38.04 -52.90 4.97
CA ALA A 457 -39.03 -52.66 3.93
C ALA A 457 -39.67 -54.00 3.46
N GLU A 458 -38.88 -55.04 3.29
CA GLU A 458 -39.35 -56.39 2.94
C GLU A 458 -40.17 -57.00 4.08
N ALA A 459 -39.74 -56.94 5.34
CA ALA A 459 -40.41 -57.52 6.49
C ALA A 459 -41.75 -56.81 6.79
N THR A 460 -41.83 -55.50 6.63
CA THR A 460 -43.04 -54.73 6.93
C THR A 460 -43.95 -54.49 5.74
N GLY A 461 -43.50 -54.83 4.53
CA GLY A 461 -44.25 -54.49 3.28
C GLY A 461 -44.32 -52.99 2.94
N ILE A 462 -43.49 -52.16 3.59
CA ILE A 462 -43.47 -50.71 3.38
C ILE A 462 -42.45 -50.33 2.26
N ALA A 463 -42.92 -50.44 0.99
CA ALA A 463 -42.05 -50.19 -0.15
C ALA A 463 -41.43 -48.75 -0.22
N SER A 464 -42.03 -47.82 0.51
CA SER A 464 -41.58 -46.41 0.54
C SER A 464 -40.72 -46.06 1.76
N LEU A 465 -40.24 -47.09 2.52
CA LEU A 465 -39.41 -46.89 3.71
C LEU A 465 -38.09 -46.20 3.33
N LYS A 466 -37.71 -45.17 4.09
CA LYS A 466 -36.46 -44.48 3.90
C LYS A 466 -35.75 -44.34 5.27
N ILE A 467 -34.42 -44.50 5.28
CA ILE A 467 -33.59 -44.09 6.40
C ILE A 467 -33.16 -42.66 6.13
N GLY A 468 -33.33 -41.78 7.11
CA GLY A 468 -32.87 -40.41 7.14
C GLY A 468 -32.11 -40.09 8.42
N TYR A 469 -31.41 -38.98 8.46
CA TYR A 469 -30.68 -38.48 9.62
C TYR A 469 -31.25 -37.12 10.06
N ASN A 470 -31.30 -36.91 11.38
CA ASN A 470 -31.74 -35.66 11.99
C ASN A 470 -30.81 -35.34 13.20
N ASN A 471 -30.31 -34.10 13.26
CA ASN A 471 -29.39 -33.67 14.30
C ASN A 471 -29.91 -33.75 15.73
N VAL A 472 -31.25 -33.85 15.94
CA VAL A 472 -31.88 -33.89 17.26
C VAL A 472 -32.03 -35.31 17.81
N PHE A 473 -32.36 -36.28 16.97
CA PHE A 473 -32.63 -37.65 17.40
C PHE A 473 -31.98 -38.74 16.52
N GLY A 474 -31.05 -38.38 15.66
CA GLY A 474 -30.16 -39.27 14.92
C GLY A 474 -30.81 -39.93 13.68
N TYR A 475 -30.38 -41.16 13.36
CA TYR A 475 -30.93 -41.92 12.26
C TYR A 475 -32.35 -42.41 12.57
N TYR A 476 -33.24 -42.30 11.55
CA TYR A 476 -34.63 -42.67 11.66
C TYR A 476 -35.14 -43.35 10.42
N LEU A 477 -36.18 -44.18 10.60
CA LEU A 477 -37.00 -44.79 9.54
C LEU A 477 -38.18 -43.85 9.29
N GLU A 478 -38.34 -43.37 8.05
CA GLU A 478 -39.48 -42.54 7.66
C GLU A 478 -40.55 -43.38 6.94
N VAL A 479 -41.72 -43.42 7.53
CA VAL A 479 -42.90 -44.17 7.05
C VAL A 479 -43.98 -43.17 6.64
N ARG A 480 -44.50 -43.28 5.40
CA ARG A 480 -45.63 -42.48 4.97
C ARG A 480 -46.91 -42.90 5.72
N ASN A 481 -47.79 -41.93 5.97
CA ASN A 481 -49.03 -42.16 6.71
C ASN A 481 -49.93 -43.27 6.12
N THR A 482 -49.83 -43.59 4.81
CA THR A 482 -50.51 -44.65 4.12
C THR A 482 -50.11 -46.08 4.60
N TYR A 483 -48.93 -46.21 5.24
CA TYR A 483 -48.43 -47.48 5.72
C TYR A 483 -48.29 -47.53 7.26
N LYS A 484 -48.97 -46.67 7.98
CA LYS A 484 -48.86 -46.53 9.44
C LYS A 484 -49.29 -47.80 10.18
N GLU A 485 -50.23 -48.54 9.67
CA GLU A 485 -50.74 -49.77 10.23
C GLU A 485 -49.77 -50.95 10.09
N ASN A 486 -48.81 -50.85 9.18
CA ASN A 486 -47.79 -51.88 8.94
C ASN A 486 -46.54 -51.71 9.84
N VAL A 487 -46.49 -50.68 10.69
CA VAL A 487 -45.35 -50.41 11.57
C VAL A 487 -45.31 -51.39 12.72
N PRO A 488 -44.18 -52.10 12.95
CA PRO A 488 -44.02 -53.01 14.09
C PRO A 488 -44.12 -52.29 15.45
N THR A 489 -44.60 -52.96 16.47
CA THR A 489 -44.83 -52.42 17.82
C THR A 489 -43.54 -52.10 18.59
N ASP A 490 -42.42 -52.66 18.17
CA ASP A 490 -41.06 -52.44 18.75
C ASP A 490 -40.39 -51.17 18.20
N TRP A 491 -40.94 -50.55 17.11
CA TRP A 491 -40.44 -49.31 16.60
C TRP A 491 -40.88 -48.09 17.46
N VAL A 492 -39.93 -47.33 17.95
CA VAL A 492 -40.22 -46.15 18.80
C VAL A 492 -40.46 -44.92 17.94
N ARG A 493 -41.69 -44.41 17.95
CA ARG A 493 -42.04 -43.15 17.25
C ARG A 493 -41.39 -41.96 17.91
N LYS A 494 -40.67 -41.14 17.14
CA LYS A 494 -39.98 -39.91 17.58
C LYS A 494 -40.59 -38.64 17.09
N GLN A 495 -41.16 -38.65 15.87
CA GLN A 495 -41.74 -37.43 15.25
C GLN A 495 -42.89 -37.78 14.33
N THR A 496 -43.95 -36.97 14.40
CA THR A 496 -45.06 -37.02 13.45
C THR A 496 -44.98 -35.80 12.53
N LEU A 497 -44.96 -36.02 11.24
CA LEU A 497 -45.03 -35.01 10.18
C LEU A 497 -46.40 -35.03 9.50
N ALA A 498 -46.70 -34.03 8.68
CA ALA A 498 -47.97 -33.94 7.95
C ALA A 498 -48.28 -35.18 7.08
N ASN A 499 -47.25 -35.77 6.41
CA ASN A 499 -47.39 -36.86 5.46
C ASN A 499 -46.64 -38.16 5.85
N ALA A 500 -45.89 -38.17 6.95
CA ALA A 500 -45.06 -39.29 7.39
C ALA A 500 -44.87 -39.30 8.91
N GLU A 501 -44.50 -40.45 9.45
CA GLU A 501 -44.00 -40.58 10.82
C GLU A 501 -42.57 -41.11 10.83
N ARG A 502 -41.79 -40.75 11.86
CA ARG A 502 -40.38 -41.10 12.00
C ARG A 502 -40.19 -41.99 13.20
N TYR A 503 -39.54 -43.13 13.00
CA TYR A 503 -39.32 -44.16 13.98
C TYR A 503 -37.84 -44.47 14.16
N ILE A 504 -37.49 -45.00 15.36
CA ILE A 504 -36.15 -45.48 15.67
C ILE A 504 -36.26 -46.92 16.14
N THR A 505 -35.38 -47.82 15.68
CA THR A 505 -35.18 -49.15 16.18
C THR A 505 -33.96 -49.21 17.09
N GLN A 506 -33.90 -50.20 17.98
CA GLN A 506 -32.74 -50.43 18.86
C GLN A 506 -31.45 -50.69 18.06
N GLU A 507 -31.57 -51.53 17.03
CA GLU A 507 -30.46 -51.81 16.10
C GLU A 507 -29.93 -50.58 15.39
N LEU A 508 -30.83 -49.73 14.89
CA LEU A 508 -30.47 -48.50 14.24
C LEU A 508 -29.71 -47.53 15.18
N LYS A 509 -30.09 -47.51 16.45
CA LYS A 509 -29.43 -46.68 17.47
C LYS A 509 -28.03 -47.21 17.84
N GLU A 510 -27.86 -48.52 18.01
CA GLU A 510 -26.56 -49.13 18.30
C GLU A 510 -25.58 -48.92 17.14
N TYR A 511 -26.07 -48.97 15.93
CA TYR A 511 -25.27 -48.72 14.73
C TYR A 511 -24.91 -47.24 14.56
N GLU A 512 -25.86 -46.36 14.88
CA GLU A 512 -25.62 -44.91 14.93
C GLU A 512 -24.47 -44.56 15.85
N GLU A 513 -24.44 -45.11 17.07
CA GLU A 513 -23.37 -44.86 18.05
C GLU A 513 -22.00 -45.32 17.52
N LYS A 514 -21.95 -46.43 16.77
CA LYS A 514 -20.72 -46.90 16.10
C LYS A 514 -20.28 -46.01 14.95
N ILE A 515 -21.18 -45.57 14.08
CA ILE A 515 -20.88 -44.70 12.93
C ILE A 515 -20.46 -43.31 13.40
N LEU A 516 -21.23 -42.65 14.25
CA LEU A 516 -20.92 -41.31 14.77
C LEU A 516 -19.63 -41.33 15.59
N GLY A 517 -19.38 -42.39 16.38
CA GLY A 517 -18.14 -42.56 17.09
C GLY A 517 -16.93 -42.73 16.17
N ALA A 518 -17.09 -43.45 15.03
CA ALA A 518 -16.04 -43.56 14.01
C ALA A 518 -15.81 -42.22 13.27
N GLU A 519 -16.86 -41.51 12.84
CA GLU A 519 -16.75 -40.22 12.18
C GLU A 519 -16.04 -39.15 13.05
N GLN A 520 -16.38 -39.07 14.34
CA GLN A 520 -15.69 -38.15 15.28
C GLN A 520 -14.23 -38.49 15.44
N LYS A 521 -13.88 -39.78 15.55
CA LYS A 521 -12.49 -40.24 15.64
C LYS A 521 -11.72 -39.94 14.34
N ILE A 522 -12.33 -40.15 13.18
CA ILE A 522 -11.74 -39.79 11.87
C ILE A 522 -11.36 -38.31 11.86
N LEU A 523 -12.31 -37.42 12.16
CA LEU A 523 -12.05 -35.96 12.16
C LEU A 523 -10.93 -35.57 13.14
N SER A 524 -10.96 -36.13 14.37
CA SER A 524 -9.91 -35.86 15.37
C SER A 524 -8.53 -36.40 14.96
N LEU A 525 -8.49 -37.54 14.29
CA LEU A 525 -7.23 -38.13 13.81
C LEU A 525 -6.68 -37.41 12.61
N GLU A 526 -7.54 -37.00 11.65
CA GLU A 526 -7.15 -36.19 10.50
C GLU A 526 -6.63 -34.81 10.95
N ASP A 527 -7.28 -34.18 11.94
CA ASP A 527 -6.81 -32.89 12.48
C ASP A 527 -5.43 -33.03 13.11
N ARG A 528 -5.18 -34.08 13.90
CA ARG A 528 -3.86 -34.34 14.46
C ARG A 528 -2.79 -34.61 13.40
N LEU A 529 -3.07 -35.49 12.44
CA LEU A 529 -2.12 -35.80 11.35
C LEU A 529 -1.81 -34.55 10.49
N PHE A 530 -2.81 -33.73 10.21
CA PHE A 530 -2.62 -32.48 9.51
C PHE A 530 -1.78 -31.49 10.33
N ALA A 531 -2.02 -31.34 11.62
CA ALA A 531 -1.25 -30.50 12.52
C ALA A 531 0.23 -30.95 12.61
N ASP A 532 0.47 -32.27 12.66
CA ASP A 532 1.83 -32.86 12.64
C ASP A 532 2.55 -32.52 11.32
N LEU A 533 1.87 -32.57 10.18
CA LEU A 533 2.43 -32.18 8.88
C LEU A 533 2.75 -30.68 8.84
N VAL A 534 1.82 -29.82 9.31
CA VAL A 534 2.04 -28.36 9.38
C VAL A 534 3.23 -28.03 10.30
N THR A 535 3.38 -28.74 11.41
CA THR A 535 4.54 -28.58 12.29
C THR A 535 5.85 -28.95 11.58
N ALA A 536 5.88 -30.02 10.80
CA ALA A 536 7.06 -30.40 10.03
C ALA A 536 7.39 -29.39 8.92
N MET A 537 6.39 -28.73 8.34
CA MET A 537 6.62 -27.66 7.34
C MET A 537 7.39 -26.47 7.93
N GLN A 538 7.25 -26.22 9.25
CA GLN A 538 7.91 -25.09 9.91
C GLN A 538 9.43 -25.16 9.84
N GLU A 539 10.02 -26.33 9.77
CA GLU A 539 11.49 -26.51 9.61
C GLU A 539 12.02 -25.98 8.29
N PHE A 540 11.17 -25.92 7.26
CA PHE A 540 11.52 -25.47 5.90
C PHE A 540 11.19 -24.00 5.63
N ILE A 541 10.61 -23.27 6.59
CA ILE A 541 10.23 -21.87 6.40
C ILE A 541 11.40 -21.02 5.87
N PRO A 542 12.61 -21.03 6.45
CA PRO A 542 13.70 -20.17 5.97
C PRO A 542 14.09 -20.46 4.52
N GLN A 543 14.12 -21.75 4.12
CA GLN A 543 14.47 -22.17 2.77
C GLN A 543 13.40 -21.72 1.77
N ILE A 544 12.12 -21.93 2.09
CA ILE A 544 11.01 -21.53 1.22
C ILE A 544 10.92 -20.00 1.09
N GLN A 545 11.25 -19.24 2.13
CA GLN A 545 11.33 -17.77 2.07
C GLN A 545 12.45 -17.28 1.15
N ILE A 546 13.62 -17.96 1.16
CA ILE A 546 14.70 -17.68 0.23
C ILE A 546 14.24 -17.95 -1.21
N ASP A 547 13.61 -19.08 -1.47
CA ASP A 547 13.09 -19.45 -2.79
C ASP A 547 12.00 -18.45 -3.25
N ALA A 548 11.09 -18.07 -2.38
CA ALA A 548 10.08 -17.07 -2.66
C ALA A 548 10.69 -15.73 -3.10
N ASN A 549 11.74 -15.28 -2.42
CA ASN A 549 12.48 -14.07 -2.79
C ASN A 549 13.19 -14.20 -4.14
N LEU A 550 13.83 -15.34 -4.41
CA LEU A 550 14.49 -15.60 -5.70
C LEU A 550 13.48 -15.65 -6.85
N ILE A 551 12.32 -16.27 -6.65
CA ILE A 551 11.22 -16.30 -7.62
C ILE A 551 10.67 -14.91 -7.86
N ALA A 552 10.41 -14.14 -6.80
CA ALA A 552 9.94 -12.75 -6.92
C ALA A 552 10.92 -11.90 -7.75
N HIS A 553 12.22 -12.09 -7.53
CA HIS A 553 13.28 -11.41 -8.29
C HIS A 553 13.24 -11.78 -9.78
N LEU A 554 13.15 -13.07 -10.11
CA LEU A 554 13.06 -13.55 -11.50
C LEU A 554 11.75 -13.08 -12.17
N ASP A 555 10.64 -13.06 -11.44
CA ASP A 555 9.34 -12.62 -11.94
C ASP A 555 9.31 -11.11 -12.24
N CYS A 556 9.94 -10.27 -11.41
CA CYS A 556 10.12 -8.85 -11.71
C CYS A 556 10.91 -8.64 -13.03
N LEU A 557 12.01 -9.39 -13.22
CA LEU A 557 12.82 -9.29 -14.45
C LEU A 557 12.06 -9.85 -15.67
N LEU A 558 11.23 -10.87 -15.46
CA LEU A 558 10.33 -11.38 -16.50
C LEU A 558 9.28 -10.33 -16.88
N ALA A 559 8.71 -9.63 -15.90
CA ALA A 559 7.78 -8.52 -16.15
C ALA A 559 8.46 -7.41 -16.97
N PHE A 560 9.72 -7.06 -16.65
CA PHE A 560 10.49 -6.08 -17.43
C PHE A 560 10.71 -6.54 -18.88
N ALA A 561 11.01 -7.81 -19.09
CA ALA A 561 11.15 -8.34 -20.45
C ALA A 561 9.82 -8.27 -21.23
N LYS A 562 8.70 -8.64 -20.61
CA LYS A 562 7.36 -8.59 -21.22
C LYS A 562 6.96 -7.17 -21.63
N VAL A 563 7.02 -6.23 -20.66
CA VAL A 563 6.66 -4.82 -20.93
C VAL A 563 7.54 -4.20 -21.98
N SER A 564 8.83 -4.57 -21.98
CA SER A 564 9.80 -4.05 -22.95
C SER A 564 9.52 -4.54 -24.36
N GLU A 565 9.11 -5.80 -24.52
CA GLU A 565 8.71 -6.36 -25.81
C GLU A 565 7.41 -5.71 -26.32
N GLU A 566 6.39 -5.62 -25.44
CA GLU A 566 5.10 -5.02 -25.78
C GLU A 566 5.23 -3.56 -26.22
N ASN A 567 6.07 -2.75 -25.52
CA ASN A 567 6.19 -1.31 -25.73
C ASN A 567 7.48 -0.90 -26.49
N ARG A 568 8.24 -1.86 -27.02
CA ARG A 568 9.47 -1.62 -27.78
C ARG A 568 10.48 -0.77 -26.99
N TYR A 569 10.75 -1.18 -25.75
CA TYR A 569 11.79 -0.57 -24.95
C TYR A 569 13.16 -1.14 -25.32
N ILE A 570 14.21 -0.37 -25.10
CA ILE A 570 15.58 -0.77 -25.40
C ILE A 570 16.42 -0.85 -24.14
N MET A 571 17.48 -1.63 -24.19
CA MET A 571 18.46 -1.72 -23.11
C MET A 571 19.23 -0.41 -22.97
N PRO A 572 19.17 0.28 -21.81
CA PRO A 572 19.98 1.46 -21.55
C PRO A 572 21.42 1.06 -21.22
N SER A 573 22.38 1.94 -21.53
CA SER A 573 23.73 1.88 -20.97
C SER A 573 23.75 2.64 -19.67
N VAL A 574 24.04 1.97 -18.55
CA VAL A 574 24.15 2.58 -17.23
C VAL A 574 25.59 2.54 -16.76
N ASP A 575 26.15 3.69 -16.41
CA ASP A 575 27.54 3.83 -15.98
C ASP A 575 27.71 4.87 -14.84
N ALA A 576 28.92 4.96 -14.29
CA ALA A 576 29.23 5.88 -13.19
C ALA A 576 29.43 7.35 -13.63
N SER A 577 29.20 7.68 -14.92
CA SER A 577 29.30 9.05 -15.43
C SER A 577 28.18 9.94 -14.89
N ASP A 578 28.23 11.21 -15.25
CA ASP A 578 27.20 12.21 -14.93
C ASP A 578 26.32 12.57 -16.14
N VAL A 579 26.48 11.81 -17.26
CA VAL A 579 25.78 12.08 -18.52
C VAL A 579 24.41 11.41 -18.53
N ILE A 580 23.38 12.17 -18.89
CA ILE A 580 22.04 11.65 -19.25
C ILE A 580 21.84 12.02 -20.74
N ASP A 581 21.95 11.04 -21.63
CA ASP A 581 21.71 11.19 -23.06
C ASP A 581 20.61 10.22 -23.50
N ILE A 582 19.43 10.76 -23.74
CA ILE A 582 18.23 10.02 -24.14
C ILE A 582 17.89 10.48 -25.57
N ARG A 583 17.85 9.54 -26.52
CA ARG A 583 17.44 9.81 -27.89
C ARG A 583 16.06 9.24 -28.15
N GLN A 584 15.19 10.05 -28.76
CA GLN A 584 13.82 9.70 -29.08
C GLN A 584 13.09 9.08 -27.88
N GLY A 585 13.25 9.70 -26.70
CA GLY A 585 12.59 9.29 -25.47
C GLY A 585 11.07 9.45 -25.55
N ARG A 586 10.34 8.49 -25.01
CA ARG A 586 8.87 8.47 -24.93
C ARG A 586 8.41 8.40 -23.49
N HIS A 587 7.21 8.86 -23.19
CA HIS A 587 6.65 8.79 -21.83
C HIS A 587 6.00 7.42 -21.62
N PRO A 588 6.49 6.58 -20.67
CA PRO A 588 6.06 5.18 -20.55
C PRO A 588 4.56 5.02 -20.24
N VAL A 589 3.95 5.98 -19.56
CA VAL A 589 2.53 5.91 -19.21
C VAL A 589 1.67 6.56 -20.30
N ILE A 590 2.00 7.78 -20.74
CA ILE A 590 1.17 8.51 -21.70
C ILE A 590 1.09 7.76 -23.04
N GLU A 591 2.19 7.18 -23.52
CA GLU A 591 2.18 6.47 -24.81
C GLU A 591 1.21 5.29 -24.85
N THR A 592 0.97 4.63 -23.70
CA THR A 592 0.06 3.49 -23.61
C THR A 592 -1.41 3.90 -23.45
N GLN A 593 -1.66 5.17 -23.08
CA GLN A 593 -3.01 5.73 -22.90
C GLN A 593 -3.54 6.49 -24.11
N LEU A 594 -2.71 6.64 -25.14
CA LEU A 594 -3.13 7.36 -26.37
C LEU A 594 -4.21 6.57 -27.11
N PRO A 595 -5.18 7.26 -27.74
CA PRO A 595 -6.19 6.62 -28.60
C PRO A 595 -5.54 5.82 -29.73
N LEU A 596 -6.23 4.79 -30.19
CA LEU A 596 -5.79 3.98 -31.33
C LEU A 596 -5.53 4.86 -32.56
N GLY A 597 -4.28 4.80 -33.08
CA GLY A 597 -3.82 5.57 -34.24
C GLY A 597 -3.06 6.84 -33.92
N GLU A 598 -3.10 7.32 -32.66
CA GLU A 598 -2.23 8.42 -32.21
C GLU A 598 -0.88 7.88 -31.75
N LYS A 599 0.19 8.61 -32.06
CA LYS A 599 1.56 8.26 -31.64
C LYS A 599 2.10 9.34 -30.72
N TYR A 600 2.81 8.89 -29.67
CA TYR A 600 3.57 9.80 -28.83
C TYR A 600 4.69 10.45 -29.64
N VAL A 601 4.91 11.77 -29.46
CA VAL A 601 6.00 12.48 -30.12
C VAL A 601 7.27 12.34 -29.28
N PRO A 602 8.27 11.59 -29.75
CA PRO A 602 9.49 11.35 -29.00
C PRO A 602 10.38 12.59 -28.97
N ASN A 603 11.21 12.73 -27.94
CA ASN A 603 12.11 13.86 -27.76
C ASN A 603 13.50 13.44 -27.28
N ASP A 604 14.52 14.21 -27.68
CA ASP A 604 15.89 14.04 -27.25
C ASP A 604 16.18 14.88 -26.00
N ILE A 605 16.85 14.28 -25.01
CA ILE A 605 17.32 14.96 -23.80
C ILE A 605 18.79 14.68 -23.59
N PHE A 606 19.57 15.74 -23.41
CA PHE A 606 20.98 15.66 -23.06
C PHE A 606 21.28 16.54 -21.85
N LEU A 607 21.88 15.96 -20.81
CA LEU A 607 22.34 16.66 -19.61
C LEU A 607 23.70 16.13 -19.18
N ASP A 608 24.62 17.00 -18.85
CA ASP A 608 25.90 16.71 -18.22
C ASP A 608 26.30 17.82 -17.23
N SER A 609 27.34 17.63 -16.44
CA SER A 609 27.83 18.65 -15.49
C SER A 609 28.82 19.65 -16.09
N GLU A 610 29.22 19.49 -17.36
CA GLU A 610 30.25 20.33 -18.01
C GLU A 610 29.68 21.30 -19.05
N ARG A 611 28.76 20.82 -19.91
CA ARG A 611 28.30 21.58 -21.10
C ARG A 611 26.85 22.02 -20.98
N GLN A 612 25.99 21.15 -20.44
CA GLN A 612 24.55 21.37 -20.38
C GLN A 612 23.97 20.80 -19.07
N GLN A 613 24.25 21.50 -17.99
CA GLN A 613 23.79 21.12 -16.65
C GLN A 613 22.29 21.40 -16.46
N ILE A 614 21.85 22.56 -16.98
CA ILE A 614 20.50 23.06 -16.81
C ILE A 614 19.88 23.31 -18.19
N MET A 615 18.71 22.70 -18.44
CA MET A 615 17.87 23.00 -19.59
C MET A 615 16.69 23.87 -19.13
N ILE A 616 16.63 25.10 -19.60
CA ILE A 616 15.45 25.94 -19.46
C ILE A 616 14.51 25.65 -20.63
N ILE A 617 13.29 25.21 -20.33
CA ILE A 617 12.30 24.79 -21.32
C ILE A 617 11.12 25.76 -21.29
N THR A 618 11.01 26.59 -22.34
CA THR A 618 9.91 27.54 -22.52
C THR A 618 8.85 26.99 -23.48
N GLY A 619 7.69 27.63 -23.51
CA GLY A 619 6.61 27.27 -24.42
C GLY A 619 5.23 27.36 -23.75
N PRO A 620 4.15 27.26 -24.55
CA PRO A 620 2.80 27.45 -24.05
C PRO A 620 2.37 26.30 -23.10
N ASN A 621 1.36 26.60 -22.30
CA ASN A 621 0.68 25.53 -21.53
C ASN A 621 0.01 24.58 -22.54
N MET A 622 -0.12 23.31 -22.18
CA MET A 622 -0.59 22.20 -23.02
C MET A 622 0.41 21.76 -24.12
N ALA A 623 1.56 22.40 -24.29
CA ALA A 623 2.57 21.95 -25.25
C ALA A 623 3.29 20.64 -24.83
N GLY A 624 3.15 20.18 -23.58
CA GLY A 624 3.73 18.94 -23.09
C GLY A 624 5.02 19.10 -22.29
N LYS A 625 5.34 20.30 -21.78
CA LYS A 625 6.53 20.57 -20.94
C LYS A 625 6.59 19.64 -19.74
N SER A 626 5.53 19.57 -18.94
CA SER A 626 5.43 18.71 -17.74
C SER A 626 5.57 17.22 -18.07
N ALA A 627 4.99 16.79 -19.21
CA ALA A 627 5.13 15.41 -19.69
C ALA A 627 6.59 15.07 -20.04
N LEU A 628 7.32 16.01 -20.66
CA LEU A 628 8.73 15.86 -21.01
C LEU A 628 9.63 15.75 -19.76
N LEU A 629 9.36 16.56 -18.74
CA LEU A 629 10.07 16.47 -17.46
C LEU A 629 9.86 15.11 -16.82
N ARG A 630 8.60 14.71 -16.65
CA ARG A 630 8.24 13.40 -16.07
C ARG A 630 8.82 12.24 -16.87
N GLN A 631 8.74 12.28 -18.21
CA GLN A 631 9.35 11.31 -19.12
C GLN A 631 10.83 11.07 -18.79
N THR A 632 11.61 12.15 -18.64
CA THR A 632 13.04 12.07 -18.36
C THR A 632 13.30 11.38 -17.02
N ALA A 633 12.59 11.77 -15.96
CA ALA A 633 12.73 11.15 -14.65
C ALA A 633 12.31 9.67 -14.66
N LEU A 634 11.23 9.33 -15.36
CA LEU A 634 10.74 7.95 -15.45
C LEU A 634 11.71 7.07 -16.24
N ILE A 635 12.34 7.56 -17.30
CA ILE A 635 13.37 6.84 -18.07
C ILE A 635 14.59 6.58 -17.19
N VAL A 636 15.07 7.57 -16.43
CA VAL A 636 16.19 7.40 -15.49
C VAL A 636 15.84 6.40 -14.40
N LEU A 637 14.63 6.49 -13.85
CA LEU A 637 14.15 5.56 -12.82
C LEU A 637 14.05 4.13 -13.33
N LEU A 638 13.47 3.92 -14.52
CA LEU A 638 13.38 2.61 -15.16
C LEU A 638 14.77 2.00 -15.36
N ALA A 639 15.74 2.79 -15.86
CA ALA A 639 17.12 2.34 -16.01
C ALA A 639 17.72 1.89 -14.66
N GLN A 640 17.52 2.66 -13.60
CA GLN A 640 18.09 2.37 -12.28
C GLN A 640 17.34 1.29 -11.47
N ILE A 641 16.14 0.86 -11.88
CA ILE A 641 15.54 -0.37 -11.36
C ILE A 641 15.97 -1.62 -12.16
N GLY A 642 16.70 -1.44 -13.28
CA GLY A 642 17.15 -2.52 -14.16
C GLY A 642 16.14 -2.91 -15.23
N CYS A 643 15.21 -2.02 -15.58
CA CYS A 643 14.27 -2.17 -16.68
C CYS A 643 14.83 -1.54 -17.96
N PHE A 644 14.43 -2.03 -19.13
CA PHE A 644 14.63 -1.36 -20.41
C PHE A 644 13.80 -0.09 -20.46
N VAL A 645 14.12 0.83 -21.35
CA VAL A 645 13.57 2.18 -21.38
C VAL A 645 12.92 2.52 -22.72
N PRO A 646 11.85 3.35 -22.71
CA PRO A 646 11.15 3.82 -23.92
C PRO A 646 11.97 4.88 -24.66
N ALA A 647 13.00 4.47 -25.40
CA ALA A 647 13.85 5.34 -26.19
C ALA A 647 14.39 4.60 -27.42
N GLU A 648 15.04 5.32 -28.34
CA GLU A 648 15.85 4.71 -29.42
C GLU A 648 17.26 4.34 -28.93
N SER A 649 17.85 5.21 -28.09
CA SER A 649 19.06 4.92 -27.33
C SER A 649 19.06 5.72 -26.02
N ALA A 650 19.68 5.17 -24.96
CA ALA A 650 19.81 5.86 -23.69
C ALA A 650 21.12 5.51 -23.00
N ARG A 651 21.89 6.55 -22.63
CA ARG A 651 23.02 6.46 -21.73
C ARG A 651 22.69 7.22 -20.45
N ILE A 652 22.68 6.50 -19.33
CA ILE A 652 22.24 7.04 -18.06
C ILE A 652 23.39 6.96 -17.06
N GLY A 653 24.02 8.09 -16.78
CA GLY A 653 24.93 8.25 -15.66
C GLY A 653 24.17 8.21 -14.35
N LEU A 654 24.69 7.47 -13.36
CA LEU A 654 24.04 7.23 -12.07
C LEU A 654 23.52 8.49 -11.40
N VAL A 655 22.29 8.42 -10.93
CA VAL A 655 21.59 9.46 -10.17
C VAL A 655 21.43 8.98 -8.74
N ASP A 656 21.75 9.84 -7.78
CA ASP A 656 21.60 9.53 -6.35
C ASP A 656 20.29 10.01 -5.75
N LYS A 657 19.66 11.04 -6.37
CA LYS A 657 18.40 11.63 -5.93
C LYS A 657 17.62 12.14 -7.13
N ILE A 658 16.33 11.92 -7.13
CA ILE A 658 15.41 12.52 -8.10
C ILE A 658 14.44 13.39 -7.30
N PHE A 659 14.38 14.67 -7.69
CA PHE A 659 13.49 15.64 -7.11
C PHE A 659 12.59 16.24 -8.18
N THR A 660 11.30 16.33 -7.87
CA THR A 660 10.33 16.92 -8.77
C THR A 660 9.50 17.96 -8.04
N ARG A 661 9.32 19.10 -8.69
CA ARG A 661 8.29 20.08 -8.39
C ARG A 661 7.46 20.28 -9.66
N VAL A 662 6.46 19.41 -9.85
CA VAL A 662 5.61 19.36 -11.06
C VAL A 662 4.15 19.35 -10.64
N GLY A 663 3.37 20.32 -11.15
CA GLY A 663 1.95 20.46 -10.87
C GLY A 663 1.64 21.23 -9.57
N ALA A 664 0.45 21.84 -9.49
CA ALA A 664 -0.05 22.47 -8.27
C ALA A 664 -0.73 21.40 -7.40
N SER A 665 -0.22 21.14 -6.21
CA SER A 665 -0.92 20.36 -5.21
C SER A 665 -1.68 21.31 -4.28
N ASP A 666 -2.98 21.49 -4.52
CA ASP A 666 -3.84 22.20 -3.58
C ASP A 666 -4.03 21.33 -2.32
N ASN A 667 -3.40 21.71 -1.24
CA ASN A 667 -3.61 21.08 0.06
C ASN A 667 -4.64 21.87 0.86
N LEU A 668 -5.88 21.92 0.35
CA LEU A 668 -7.00 22.63 0.96
C LEU A 668 -7.28 22.19 2.40
N SER A 669 -6.87 20.98 2.77
CA SER A 669 -7.13 20.41 4.10
C SER A 669 -6.28 21.03 5.23
N LEU A 670 -5.15 21.68 4.91
CA LEU A 670 -4.27 22.31 5.91
C LEU A 670 -4.36 23.84 5.90
N GLY A 671 -5.13 24.44 4.99
CA GLY A 671 -5.28 25.90 4.87
C GLY A 671 -3.99 26.63 4.47
N GLU A 672 -3.01 25.91 3.92
CA GLU A 672 -1.76 26.49 3.43
C GLU A 672 -1.96 27.13 2.04
N SER A 673 -1.34 28.29 1.81
CA SER A 673 -1.30 28.91 0.50
C SER A 673 -0.55 28.00 -0.50
N THR A 674 -1.07 27.86 -1.71
CA THR A 674 -0.42 27.12 -2.83
C THR A 674 1.03 27.57 -3.04
N PHE A 675 1.31 28.86 -2.90
CA PHE A 675 2.66 29.42 -2.99
C PHE A 675 3.55 28.97 -1.83
N MET A 676 3.02 28.90 -0.59
CA MET A 676 3.79 28.42 0.56
C MET A 676 4.17 26.94 0.41
N VAL A 677 3.26 26.11 -0.08
CA VAL A 677 3.54 24.70 -0.39
C VAL A 677 4.62 24.59 -1.45
N GLU A 678 4.52 25.39 -2.52
CA GLU A 678 5.51 25.46 -3.60
C GLU A 678 6.90 25.83 -3.07
N MET A 679 6.99 26.86 -2.23
CA MET A 679 8.26 27.30 -1.65
C MET A 679 8.84 26.27 -0.66
N THR A 680 8.01 25.59 0.10
CA THR A 680 8.44 24.53 1.00
C THR A 680 9.02 23.32 0.23
N GLU A 681 8.37 22.92 -0.89
CA GLU A 681 8.90 21.87 -1.78
C GLU A 681 10.22 22.29 -2.41
N ALA A 682 10.33 23.51 -2.93
CA ALA A 682 11.57 24.06 -3.49
C ALA A 682 12.69 24.12 -2.45
N ALA A 683 12.38 24.58 -1.24
CA ALA A 683 13.34 24.64 -0.14
C ALA A 683 13.84 23.23 0.25
N ASN A 684 12.95 22.24 0.31
CA ASN A 684 13.33 20.85 0.55
C ASN A 684 14.29 20.33 -0.52
N ILE A 685 14.04 20.63 -1.79
CA ILE A 685 14.93 20.25 -2.90
C ILE A 685 16.30 20.90 -2.71
N LEU A 686 16.34 22.23 -2.58
CA LEU A 686 17.59 22.99 -2.53
C LEU A 686 18.48 22.65 -1.32
N ASN A 687 17.87 22.32 -0.19
CA ASN A 687 18.60 21.89 1.03
C ASN A 687 19.13 20.45 0.94
N ASN A 688 18.59 19.61 0.05
CA ASN A 688 18.94 18.20 -0.05
C ASN A 688 19.62 17.81 -1.37
N VAL A 689 19.75 18.72 -2.33
CA VAL A 689 20.36 18.47 -3.64
C VAL A 689 21.83 18.07 -3.52
N SER A 690 22.30 17.26 -4.47
CA SER A 690 23.71 16.88 -4.64
C SER A 690 24.14 17.05 -6.10
N PRO A 691 25.44 17.00 -6.42
CA PRO A 691 25.92 17.09 -7.80
C PRO A 691 25.41 15.95 -8.72
N ARG A 692 25.04 14.81 -8.15
CA ARG A 692 24.49 13.66 -8.90
C ARG A 692 22.96 13.62 -8.93
N SER A 693 22.29 14.63 -8.38
CA SER A 693 20.82 14.70 -8.41
C SER A 693 20.29 15.04 -9.81
N LEU A 694 19.09 14.56 -10.10
CA LEU A 694 18.22 14.99 -11.17
C LEU A 694 17.10 15.84 -10.59
N VAL A 695 16.97 17.08 -11.01
CA VAL A 695 15.99 18.05 -10.49
C VAL A 695 15.06 18.48 -11.61
N LEU A 696 13.75 18.46 -11.35
CA LEU A 696 12.70 18.83 -12.28
C LEU A 696 11.84 19.94 -11.65
N PHE A 697 11.94 21.14 -12.19
CA PHE A 697 11.08 22.26 -11.82
C PHE A 697 10.08 22.56 -12.93
N ASP A 698 8.81 22.66 -12.60
CA ASP A 698 7.74 23.00 -13.54
C ASP A 698 6.96 24.20 -13.02
N GLU A 699 7.03 25.31 -13.78
CA GLU A 699 6.30 26.53 -13.54
C GLU A 699 6.49 27.13 -12.12
N LEU A 700 7.71 27.08 -11.59
CA LEU A 700 8.04 27.61 -10.27
C LEU A 700 7.89 29.14 -10.22
N GLY A 701 7.32 29.67 -9.13
CA GLY A 701 7.09 31.09 -8.90
C GLY A 701 5.72 31.61 -9.37
N ARG A 702 4.80 30.72 -9.79
CA ARG A 702 3.51 31.11 -10.37
C ARG A 702 2.48 31.60 -9.34
N GLY A 703 2.67 31.27 -8.08
CA GLY A 703 1.73 31.58 -6.98
C GLY A 703 1.86 32.98 -6.38
N THR A 704 2.74 33.86 -6.93
CA THR A 704 3.01 35.21 -6.44
C THR A 704 3.02 36.25 -7.56
N SER A 705 3.47 37.47 -7.27
CA SER A 705 3.61 38.51 -8.32
C SER A 705 4.63 38.07 -9.37
N THR A 706 4.45 38.48 -10.62
CA THR A 706 5.29 38.08 -11.75
C THR A 706 6.77 38.38 -11.47
N TYR A 707 7.10 39.58 -10.97
CA TYR A 707 8.49 39.96 -10.70
C TYR A 707 9.11 39.17 -9.54
N ASP A 708 8.37 38.90 -8.46
CA ASP A 708 8.83 38.04 -7.38
C ASP A 708 9.07 36.61 -7.89
N GLY A 709 8.13 36.06 -8.67
CA GLY A 709 8.24 34.73 -9.26
C GLY A 709 9.47 34.59 -10.15
N ILE A 710 9.72 35.55 -11.07
CA ILE A 710 10.92 35.59 -11.92
C ILE A 710 12.18 35.66 -11.07
N SER A 711 12.20 36.57 -10.08
CA SER A 711 13.38 36.76 -9.20
C SER A 711 13.74 35.48 -8.43
N ILE A 712 12.76 34.80 -7.89
CA ILE A 712 12.96 33.54 -7.19
C ILE A 712 13.44 32.44 -8.16
N ALA A 713 12.80 32.29 -9.30
CA ALA A 713 13.19 31.31 -10.32
C ALA A 713 14.62 31.55 -10.82
N TRP A 714 14.98 32.77 -11.10
CA TRP A 714 16.33 33.16 -11.51
C TRP A 714 17.37 32.81 -10.44
N ALA A 715 17.14 33.23 -9.19
CA ALA A 715 18.04 32.96 -8.08
C ALA A 715 18.25 31.46 -7.82
N ILE A 716 17.20 30.65 -7.99
CA ILE A 716 17.30 29.18 -7.85
C ILE A 716 18.13 28.56 -8.96
N VAL A 717 17.93 28.97 -10.21
CA VAL A 717 18.72 28.48 -11.35
C VAL A 717 20.19 28.88 -11.21
N GLU A 718 20.45 30.13 -10.81
CA GLU A 718 21.79 30.63 -10.55
C GLU A 718 22.46 29.86 -9.41
N TYR A 719 21.76 29.62 -8.28
CA TYR A 719 22.26 28.83 -7.16
C TYR A 719 22.65 27.40 -7.59
N LEU A 720 21.81 26.72 -8.37
CA LEU A 720 22.10 25.38 -8.89
C LEU A 720 23.29 25.37 -9.85
N HIS A 721 23.50 26.45 -10.60
CA HIS A 721 24.61 26.57 -11.53
C HIS A 721 25.94 26.87 -10.81
N GLU A 722 25.95 27.81 -9.86
CA GLU A 722 27.19 28.33 -9.25
C GLU A 722 27.65 27.50 -8.02
N ASN A 723 26.74 26.87 -7.29
CA ASN A 723 27.08 26.17 -6.07
C ASN A 723 27.58 24.74 -6.37
N GLU A 724 28.87 24.49 -6.14
CA GLU A 724 29.54 23.21 -6.37
C GLU A 724 28.84 22.01 -5.67
N ARG A 725 28.20 22.24 -4.50
CA ARG A 725 27.48 21.19 -3.74
C ARG A 725 26.09 20.93 -4.29
N ALA A 726 25.51 21.87 -5.03
CA ALA A 726 24.17 21.83 -5.59
C ALA A 726 24.15 21.70 -7.12
N LYS A 727 25.30 21.40 -7.76
CA LYS A 727 25.50 21.35 -9.22
C LYS A 727 24.75 20.17 -9.86
N ALA A 728 23.43 20.14 -9.69
CA ALA A 728 22.55 19.06 -10.17
C ALA A 728 22.19 19.22 -11.65
N ARG A 729 21.97 18.09 -12.31
CA ARG A 729 21.36 18.06 -13.66
C ARG A 729 19.90 18.48 -13.52
N THR A 730 19.51 19.56 -14.24
CA THR A 730 18.22 20.20 -14.00
C THR A 730 17.44 20.43 -15.29
N LEU A 731 16.17 20.05 -15.30
CA LEU A 731 15.18 20.49 -16.27
C LEU A 731 14.27 21.52 -15.61
N PHE A 732 14.22 22.71 -16.17
CA PHE A 732 13.46 23.84 -15.64
C PHE A 732 12.44 24.31 -16.67
N ALA A 733 11.19 23.85 -16.56
CA ALA A 733 10.10 24.31 -17.42
C ALA A 733 9.48 25.58 -16.84
N THR A 734 9.31 26.60 -17.69
CA THR A 734 8.79 27.89 -17.26
C THR A 734 8.03 28.56 -18.37
N HIS A 735 7.21 29.53 -18.00
CA HIS A 735 6.59 30.51 -18.90
C HIS A 735 7.27 31.89 -18.84
N TYR A 736 8.28 32.03 -17.96
CA TYR A 736 9.08 33.26 -17.86
C TYR A 736 10.13 33.31 -18.97
N HIS A 737 9.90 34.16 -19.97
CA HIS A 737 10.80 34.31 -21.13
C HIS A 737 12.11 34.99 -20.72
N GLU A 738 12.11 35.76 -19.65
CA GLU A 738 13.25 36.47 -19.10
C GLU A 738 14.39 35.51 -18.72
N LEU A 739 14.05 34.26 -18.28
CA LEU A 739 15.05 33.26 -17.98
C LEU A 739 15.88 32.84 -19.19
N ASN A 740 15.43 33.09 -20.41
CA ASN A 740 16.20 32.81 -21.63
C ASN A 740 17.52 33.62 -21.68
N GLU A 741 17.58 34.77 -21.03
CA GLU A 741 18.80 35.58 -20.95
C GLU A 741 19.93 34.89 -20.16
N MET A 742 19.60 33.89 -19.30
CA MET A 742 20.60 33.22 -18.52
C MET A 742 21.60 32.42 -19.36
N GLU A 743 21.22 31.90 -20.53
CA GLU A 743 22.16 31.19 -21.42
C GLU A 743 23.34 32.08 -21.86
N LYS A 744 23.13 33.40 -21.98
CA LYS A 744 24.18 34.33 -22.34
C LYS A 744 25.23 34.55 -21.23
N ASN A 745 24.79 34.41 -19.98
CA ASN A 745 25.61 34.71 -18.81
C ASN A 745 26.20 33.44 -18.15
N PHE A 746 25.60 32.26 -18.35
CA PHE A 746 25.94 31.00 -17.68
C PHE A 746 26.24 29.91 -18.71
N ALA A 747 27.46 29.44 -18.76
CA ALA A 747 27.95 28.55 -19.82
C ALA A 747 27.22 27.20 -19.92
N ARG A 748 26.80 26.65 -18.73
CA ARG A 748 26.16 25.33 -18.61
C ARG A 748 24.63 25.38 -18.65
N ILE A 749 24.03 26.55 -18.92
CA ILE A 749 22.60 26.70 -19.11
C ILE A 749 22.31 26.72 -20.61
N LYS A 750 21.30 25.97 -21.04
CA LYS A 750 20.84 25.93 -22.43
C LYS A 750 19.33 26.10 -22.51
N ASN A 751 18.91 26.93 -23.47
CA ASN A 751 17.52 27.20 -23.71
C ASN A 751 16.93 26.28 -24.77
N TYR A 752 15.71 25.81 -24.45
CA TYR A 752 14.89 25.02 -25.35
C TYR A 752 13.45 25.53 -25.33
N ASN A 753 12.73 25.21 -26.39
CA ASN A 753 11.28 25.45 -26.43
C ASN A 753 10.55 24.23 -26.97
N VAL A 754 9.30 24.07 -26.55
CA VAL A 754 8.41 23.08 -27.15
C VAL A 754 7.71 23.73 -28.35
N SER A 755 8.00 23.18 -29.54
CA SER A 755 7.61 23.81 -30.82
C SER A 755 6.09 23.81 -31.02
N VAL A 756 5.63 24.92 -31.55
CA VAL A 756 4.23 25.22 -31.93
C VAL A 756 4.22 25.72 -33.36
N LYS A 757 3.25 25.30 -34.13
CA LYS A 757 3.04 25.79 -35.49
C LYS A 757 1.73 26.58 -35.56
N GLU A 758 1.85 27.84 -35.96
CA GLU A 758 0.71 28.70 -36.26
C GLU A 758 0.23 28.49 -37.71
N LEU A 759 -1.05 28.25 -37.88
CA LEU A 759 -1.72 28.18 -39.20
C LEU A 759 -2.96 29.07 -39.16
N ASP A 760 -2.89 30.21 -39.77
CA ASP A 760 -3.93 31.23 -39.96
C ASP A 760 -4.73 31.61 -38.70
N ASP A 761 -5.54 30.74 -38.15
CA ASP A 761 -6.34 30.94 -36.91
C ASP A 761 -6.22 29.77 -35.94
N LYS A 762 -5.30 28.81 -36.18
CA LYS A 762 -5.13 27.62 -35.34
C LYS A 762 -3.68 27.44 -34.92
N VAL A 763 -3.50 27.10 -33.66
CA VAL A 763 -2.20 26.72 -33.12
C VAL A 763 -2.16 25.17 -33.01
N ILE A 764 -1.15 24.60 -33.67
CA ILE A 764 -0.88 23.15 -33.61
C ILE A 764 0.32 22.94 -32.70
N PHE A 765 0.13 22.22 -31.60
CA PHE A 765 1.20 21.81 -30.71
C PHE A 765 1.98 20.65 -31.33
N LEU A 766 3.19 20.91 -31.81
CA LEU A 766 4.04 19.89 -32.41
C LEU A 766 4.64 18.95 -31.37
N ARG A 767 4.68 19.38 -30.10
CA ARG A 767 5.23 18.64 -28.95
C ARG A 767 6.69 18.21 -29.12
N THR A 768 7.41 18.85 -30.03
CA THR A 768 8.83 18.58 -30.31
C THR A 768 9.69 19.62 -29.61
N LEU A 769 10.73 19.18 -28.92
CA LEU A 769 11.72 20.01 -28.26
C LEU A 769 12.69 20.60 -29.31
N ALA A 770 12.86 21.92 -29.36
CA ALA A 770 13.78 22.60 -30.22
C ALA A 770 14.74 23.48 -29.41
N LYS A 771 15.97 23.70 -29.90
CA LYS A 771 16.95 24.59 -29.29
C LYS A 771 16.51 26.04 -29.41
N GLY A 772 16.79 26.84 -28.39
CA GLY A 772 16.46 28.28 -28.32
C GLY A 772 15.20 28.51 -27.49
N GLY A 773 15.06 29.74 -26.98
CA GLY A 773 13.88 30.16 -26.20
C GLY A 773 12.69 30.53 -27.12
N SER A 774 11.48 30.46 -26.58
CA SER A 774 10.28 31.03 -27.22
C SER A 774 10.12 32.48 -26.78
N GLU A 775 9.88 33.38 -27.72
CA GLU A 775 9.64 34.82 -27.46
C GLU A 775 8.15 35.17 -27.35
N HIS A 776 7.24 34.22 -27.71
CA HIS A 776 5.81 34.51 -27.80
C HIS A 776 4.99 33.76 -26.73
N SER A 777 4.01 34.45 -26.18
CA SER A 777 3.02 33.90 -25.26
C SER A 777 1.80 33.39 -26.05
N PHE A 778 1.38 32.15 -25.83
CA PHE A 778 0.24 31.52 -26.49
C PHE A 778 -1.01 31.40 -25.61
N GLY A 779 -1.06 32.07 -24.45
CA GLY A 779 -2.16 31.92 -23.48
C GLY A 779 -3.53 32.28 -24.08
N ILE A 780 -3.62 33.30 -24.93
CA ILE A 780 -4.88 33.70 -25.56
C ILE A 780 -5.34 32.67 -26.60
N HIS A 781 -4.42 31.99 -27.29
CA HIS A 781 -4.76 30.91 -28.21
C HIS A 781 -5.28 29.68 -27.48
N VAL A 782 -4.71 29.35 -26.31
CA VAL A 782 -5.24 28.29 -25.45
C VAL A 782 -6.64 28.61 -24.95
N ALA A 783 -6.90 29.86 -24.57
CA ALA A 783 -8.23 30.32 -24.19
C ALA A 783 -9.25 30.18 -25.34
N GLN A 784 -8.84 30.45 -26.58
CA GLN A 784 -9.67 30.23 -27.76
C GLN A 784 -9.99 28.76 -28.00
N ILE A 785 -8.99 27.87 -27.86
CA ILE A 785 -9.17 26.40 -27.97
C ILE A 785 -10.12 25.88 -26.88
N ALA A 786 -10.01 26.43 -25.66
CA ALA A 786 -10.90 26.10 -24.53
C ALA A 786 -12.35 26.57 -24.72
N GLY A 787 -12.68 27.24 -25.82
CA GLY A 787 -14.04 27.68 -26.14
C GLY A 787 -14.43 29.04 -25.55
N MET A 788 -13.45 29.86 -25.13
CA MET A 788 -13.75 31.24 -24.64
C MET A 788 -14.46 32.07 -25.70
N PRO A 789 -15.46 32.95 -25.34
CA PRO A 789 -16.18 33.77 -26.30
C PRO A 789 -15.25 34.59 -27.18
N LYS A 790 -15.48 34.58 -28.49
CA LYS A 790 -14.62 35.25 -29.50
C LYS A 790 -14.43 36.76 -29.23
N SER A 791 -15.39 37.45 -28.64
CA SER A 791 -15.29 38.84 -28.23
C SER A 791 -14.22 39.10 -27.18
N ILE A 792 -14.13 38.19 -26.18
CA ILE A 792 -13.12 38.27 -25.11
C ILE A 792 -11.75 38.01 -25.70
N VAL A 793 -11.60 36.94 -26.52
CA VAL A 793 -10.33 36.60 -27.19
C VAL A 793 -9.82 37.76 -28.06
N LYS A 794 -10.69 38.37 -28.85
CA LYS A 794 -10.33 39.57 -29.66
C LYS A 794 -9.86 40.73 -28.77
N ARG A 795 -10.58 41.00 -27.68
CA ARG A 795 -10.20 42.10 -26.78
C ARG A 795 -8.87 41.80 -26.06
N ALA A 796 -8.65 40.54 -25.61
CA ALA A 796 -7.40 40.13 -25.01
C ALA A 796 -6.20 40.33 -25.94
N ASN A 797 -6.34 40.00 -27.24
CA ASN A 797 -5.29 40.22 -28.24
C ASN A 797 -4.96 41.70 -28.42
N VAL A 798 -5.96 42.60 -28.38
CA VAL A 798 -5.72 44.07 -28.47
C VAL A 798 -4.96 44.55 -27.23
N ILE A 799 -5.33 44.08 -26.04
CA ILE A 799 -4.67 44.46 -24.78
C ILE A 799 -3.22 43.94 -24.76
N LEU A 800 -2.99 42.68 -25.19
CA LEU A 800 -1.65 42.10 -25.27
C LEU A 800 -0.72 42.95 -26.13
N LYS A 801 -1.18 43.32 -27.33
CA LYS A 801 -0.39 44.19 -28.23
C LYS A 801 -0.06 45.55 -27.62
N GLN A 802 -0.96 46.12 -26.82
CA GLN A 802 -0.69 47.39 -26.11
C GLN A 802 0.38 47.20 -25.04
N LEU A 803 0.29 46.12 -24.23
CA LEU A 803 1.27 45.84 -23.19
C LEU A 803 2.68 45.51 -23.75
N GLU A 804 2.75 44.79 -24.87
CA GLU A 804 4.01 44.49 -25.57
C GLU A 804 4.65 45.72 -26.17
N SER A 805 3.85 46.68 -26.71
CA SER A 805 4.36 47.93 -27.26
C SER A 805 4.88 48.91 -26.19
N ASP A 806 4.28 48.90 -25.00
CA ASP A 806 4.73 49.73 -23.87
C ASP A 806 6.05 49.22 -23.26
N ASN A 807 6.29 47.92 -23.27
CA ASN A 807 7.54 47.29 -22.80
C ASN A 807 8.73 47.50 -23.80
N SER A 808 8.50 47.74 -25.09
CA SER A 808 9.56 47.93 -26.06
C SER A 808 10.27 49.30 -25.95
N ASN A 809 9.76 50.21 -25.13
CA ASN A 809 10.36 51.52 -24.85
C ASN A 809 11.29 51.57 -23.64
N VAL A 810 11.50 50.43 -22.91
CA VAL A 810 12.49 50.36 -21.84
C VAL A 810 13.80 49.81 -22.41
N GLY A 811 14.72 50.76 -22.71
CA GLY A 811 16.05 50.44 -23.24
C GLY A 811 16.85 49.45 -22.42
N THR A 812 17.77 48.78 -23.11
CA THR A 812 18.84 47.86 -22.63
C THR A 812 19.18 47.99 -21.16
N VAL A 813 18.84 46.94 -20.40
CA VAL A 813 19.26 46.81 -18.99
C VAL A 813 20.77 46.54 -18.93
N GLU A 814 21.55 47.55 -18.55
CA GLU A 814 22.93 47.38 -18.12
C GLU A 814 23.03 46.55 -16.85
N LYS A 815 24.05 45.73 -16.74
CA LYS A 815 24.35 44.85 -15.60
C LYS A 815 24.12 45.57 -14.26
N PRO A 816 23.37 45.01 -13.31
CA PRO A 816 23.34 45.51 -11.95
C PRO A 816 24.65 45.16 -11.26
N SER A 817 25.53 46.14 -11.07
CA SER A 817 26.63 46.02 -10.10
C SER A 817 26.05 46.08 -8.68
N ALA A 818 26.57 45.25 -7.78
CA ALA A 818 26.12 45.08 -6.40
C ALA A 818 26.06 46.40 -5.55
N GLU A 819 26.55 47.54 -6.09
CA GLU A 819 26.53 48.83 -5.42
C GLU A 819 25.30 49.70 -5.67
N ARG A 820 24.40 49.31 -6.65
CA ARG A 820 23.20 50.12 -6.98
C ARG A 820 21.91 49.73 -6.32
N ILE A 821 21.93 48.70 -5.50
CA ILE A 821 20.69 48.18 -4.82
C ILE A 821 20.22 49.10 -3.67
N ASN A 822 21.08 50.04 -3.22
CA ASN A 822 20.78 50.93 -2.08
C ASN A 822 20.27 52.31 -2.41
N SER A 823 20.06 52.71 -3.69
CA SER A 823 19.74 54.10 -4.04
C SER A 823 18.49 54.36 -4.86
N SER A 824 17.67 53.39 -5.14
CA SER A 824 16.42 53.63 -5.88
C SER A 824 15.17 53.19 -5.09
N ARG A 825 14.92 53.92 -4.01
CA ARG A 825 13.64 53.85 -3.27
C ARG A 825 12.63 54.88 -3.75
N GLU A 826 12.70 55.31 -5.00
CA GLU A 826 11.68 56.20 -5.62
C GLU A 826 11.59 55.88 -7.10
N GLY A 827 10.70 54.95 -7.45
CA GLY A 827 10.38 54.65 -8.84
C GLY A 827 9.00 54.05 -8.94
N MET A 828 8.08 54.78 -9.53
CA MET A 828 6.66 54.49 -9.73
C MET A 828 6.37 53.03 -10.01
N GLN A 829 5.71 52.39 -9.08
CA GLN A 829 5.01 51.14 -9.24
C GLN A 829 3.67 51.40 -9.92
N LEU A 830 3.58 51.20 -11.24
CA LEU A 830 2.30 51.16 -11.94
C LEU A 830 1.64 49.84 -11.62
N SER A 831 0.93 49.81 -10.51
CA SER A 831 0.05 48.69 -10.13
C SER A 831 -1.22 48.84 -10.98
N PHE A 832 -1.42 47.88 -11.92
CA PHE A 832 -2.63 47.83 -12.77
C PHE A 832 -3.89 47.29 -12.03
N PHE A 833 -3.78 46.95 -10.74
CA PHE A 833 -4.91 46.56 -9.88
C PHE A 833 -4.79 47.20 -8.48
N GLN A 834 -4.75 48.51 -8.44
CA GLN A 834 -5.22 49.27 -7.32
C GLN A 834 -6.25 50.26 -7.84
N LEU A 835 -7.47 49.78 -8.06
CA LEU A 835 -8.62 50.60 -7.73
C LEU A 835 -8.58 50.68 -6.20
N GLU A 836 -7.76 51.61 -5.67
CA GLU A 836 -7.96 52.10 -4.31
C GLU A 836 -9.33 52.76 -4.35
N ASP A 837 -10.32 52.03 -3.81
CA ASP A 837 -11.61 52.59 -3.55
C ASP A 837 -11.39 53.79 -2.63
N PRO A 838 -11.67 55.07 -3.07
CA PRO A 838 -11.40 56.25 -2.29
C PRO A 838 -12.00 56.16 -0.88
N VAL A 839 -13.10 55.43 -0.74
CA VAL A 839 -13.78 55.13 0.52
C VAL A 839 -12.92 54.25 1.43
N LEU A 840 -12.29 53.23 0.91
CA LEU A 840 -11.39 52.33 1.70
C LEU A 840 -10.11 53.07 2.11
N CYS A 841 -9.55 53.93 1.27
CA CYS A 841 -8.42 54.80 1.62
C CYS A 841 -8.77 55.76 2.73
N GLN A 842 -9.93 56.41 2.67
CA GLN A 842 -10.39 57.32 3.70
C GLN A 842 -10.62 56.62 5.04
N ILE A 843 -11.17 55.40 5.05
CA ILE A 843 -11.34 54.55 6.23
C ILE A 843 -9.98 54.18 6.81
N ARG A 844 -9.03 53.73 5.99
CA ARG A 844 -7.67 53.39 6.42
C ARG A 844 -6.98 54.57 7.11
N ASP A 845 -7.06 55.77 6.49
CA ASP A 845 -6.39 56.95 6.99
C ASP A 845 -7.04 57.47 8.29
N GLU A 846 -8.36 57.39 8.43
CA GLU A 846 -9.06 57.66 9.67
C GLU A 846 -8.71 56.69 10.79
N ILE A 847 -8.56 55.37 10.48
CA ILE A 847 -8.15 54.34 11.48
C ILE A 847 -6.70 54.52 11.90
N LEU A 848 -5.80 54.78 10.95
CA LEU A 848 -4.37 54.97 11.23
C LEU A 848 -4.10 56.27 12.02
N GLY A 849 -4.95 57.29 11.88
CA GLY A 849 -4.87 58.54 12.65
C GLY A 849 -5.39 58.48 14.06
N LEU A 850 -5.98 57.36 14.51
CA LEU A 850 -6.56 57.21 15.84
C LEU A 850 -5.54 56.72 16.89
N ASP A 851 -5.31 57.52 17.92
CA ASP A 851 -4.58 57.06 19.11
C ASP A 851 -5.55 56.39 20.10
N ILE A 852 -5.66 55.07 20.00
CA ILE A 852 -6.60 54.24 20.77
C ILE A 852 -6.40 54.39 22.29
N ASN A 853 -5.21 54.74 22.75
CA ASN A 853 -4.89 54.84 24.18
C ASN A 853 -5.42 56.17 24.80
N ARG A 854 -5.85 57.11 23.97
CA ARG A 854 -6.37 58.45 24.42
C ARG A 854 -7.86 58.62 24.26
N LEU A 855 -8.54 57.61 23.66
CA LEU A 855 -9.98 57.70 23.42
C LEU A 855 -10.78 57.22 24.64
N THR A 856 -11.77 57.99 25.05
CA THR A 856 -12.79 57.52 25.98
C THR A 856 -13.75 56.56 25.26
N PRO A 857 -14.50 55.68 25.99
CA PRO A 857 -15.46 54.74 25.38
C PRO A 857 -16.51 55.42 24.50
N VAL A 858 -16.94 56.65 24.86
CA VAL A 858 -17.95 57.40 24.11
C VAL A 858 -17.34 57.97 22.81
N GLU A 859 -16.11 58.48 22.86
CA GLU A 859 -15.40 58.97 21.70
C GLU A 859 -15.07 57.81 20.74
N ALA A 860 -14.72 56.61 21.21
CA ALA A 860 -14.50 55.42 20.38
C ALA A 860 -15.78 54.99 19.64
N LEU A 861 -16.93 55.01 20.30
CA LEU A 861 -18.25 54.76 19.70
C LEU A 861 -18.61 55.79 18.64
N ASN A 862 -18.35 57.09 18.90
CA ASN A 862 -18.58 58.15 17.93
C ASN A 862 -17.70 57.99 16.71
N LYS A 863 -16.41 57.71 16.87
CA LYS A 863 -15.47 57.42 15.76
C LYS A 863 -15.88 56.22 14.93
N LEU A 864 -16.30 55.12 15.58
CA LEU A 864 -16.85 53.96 14.88
C LEU A 864 -18.10 54.29 14.07
N ASN A 865 -18.98 55.16 14.59
CA ASN A 865 -20.16 55.63 13.88
C ASN A 865 -19.81 56.53 12.68
N ASP A 866 -18.77 57.36 12.80
CA ASP A 866 -18.28 58.18 11.69
C ASP A 866 -17.66 57.31 10.58
N ILE A 867 -16.85 56.30 10.93
CA ILE A 867 -16.33 55.32 9.97
C ILE A 867 -17.47 54.52 9.29
N LYS A 868 -18.50 54.15 10.05
CA LYS A 868 -19.70 53.51 9.50
C LYS A 868 -20.45 54.41 8.48
N LYS A 869 -20.52 55.73 8.70
CA LYS A 869 -21.15 56.68 7.77
C LYS A 869 -20.34 56.80 6.43
N ILE A 870 -19.00 56.71 6.49
CA ILE A 870 -18.13 56.70 5.33
C ILE A 870 -18.46 55.51 4.42
N VAL A 871 -18.76 54.33 4.99
CA VAL A 871 -19.16 53.12 4.25
C VAL A 871 -20.58 53.19 3.68
N GLY A 872 -21.35 54.26 3.93
CA GLY A 872 -22.71 54.37 3.43
C GLY A 872 -23.78 53.68 4.25
N GLY A 873 -23.47 53.29 5.53
CA GLY A 873 -24.43 52.73 6.45
C GLY A 873 -25.27 53.79 7.15
N LYS A 874 -26.63 53.74 7.00
CA LYS A 874 -27.60 54.55 7.76
C LYS A 874 -27.61 54.11 9.20
#